data_73abd637408f864aff9b4d05b49eb33e
#
_entry.id   73abd637408f864aff9b4d05b49eb33e
#
_cell.length_a   1.000
_cell.length_b   1.000
_cell.length_c   1.000
_cell.angle_alpha   90.00
_cell.angle_beta   90.00
_cell.angle_gamma   90.00
#
_symmetry.space_group_name_H-M   'P 1'
#
loop_
_entity.id
_entity.type
_entity.pdbx_description
1 polymer ?
#
loop_
_entity_poly.entity_id
_entity_poly.type
_entity_poly.pdbx_seq_one_letter_code
_entity_poly.pdbx_strand_id
1 'polypeptide(L)'
;MTDPVIRPGRGDINEAVRRGLGTLRHPRRTLRNIAGGGPLYPLLILFGLNAVDELDRAAFGILAPDIRDEFELGYQGLLTIIAVVTAASLALQVPIAGMADRHSRVRLALIGALAWSVFSFSTGLATGIVFLAFVRSGSAIGKAVNGPTHNSLIADWFPPADRLKAFSFHQAANPVGGTIGVLTAGLLGYYFGWRAPFFVLAFPTLLLIIVAVRLREPIRGAQERRAVGAKAEAIDLEEAPPSITEAWRMAWKISVLRRIFAAMPFLAVSLVGFDALNILFLEEIFGLDVRARAIFGAALAPLSVIGLIIGARVGTRLLARGPGLVLRFLALTAVIQGCLAAIYALSPNLGIAFAAAATFIICGAILGPGIFAVLSMAAPPRARSMVFSISALWILPGLLALPFVGWIADNWGIRYGMVVMLPIGVIGGLIVSSAGPLIAGDIKDVWQTTAARSEVLLARQSGDRKLLLCRDLQVGYGDVQVLFDVDFEVEEGAIVALLGTNGAGKSTLLKAISGIVEAERGAVILDGREITHAPPNEIAAHGVSQLPGGIGVFPSLTVGENLRSASWLNRRGDPDAARDRVLQRFPQLADRLGDRAGDLSGGQQQMLGLAMAFLTRPRLLMIDELTLGLAPVVVEELLPLVREVRDEGVTVILVEQSVNTALTLAETAYFMEKGQIRFHGPTA
;
A
#
# COMPACT_ATOMS: atom_id res chain seq x y z
N MET A 1 -0.71 10.24 36.20
CA MET A 1 -2.02 9.60 36.35
C MET A 1 -1.88 8.18 35.85
N THR A 2 -2.15 7.21 36.71
CA THR A 2 -1.78 5.80 36.63
C THR A 2 -2.69 5.03 35.67
N ASP A 3 -2.06 4.33 34.70
CA ASP A 3 -2.72 3.35 33.83
C ASP A 3 -3.33 2.17 34.61
N PRO A 4 -4.54 1.72 34.28
CA PRO A 4 -5.08 0.50 34.83
C PRO A 4 -4.50 -0.73 34.12
N VAL A 5 -3.56 -1.40 34.78
CA VAL A 5 -3.04 -2.72 34.39
C VAL A 5 -4.14 -3.77 34.48
N ILE A 6 -4.67 -4.21 33.36
CA ILE A 6 -5.55 -5.38 33.27
C ILE A 6 -4.67 -6.62 33.36
N ARG A 7 -4.67 -7.30 34.51
CA ARG A 7 -4.04 -8.61 34.71
C ARG A 7 -4.86 -9.71 33.98
N PRO A 8 -4.25 -10.57 33.16
CA PRO A 8 -4.96 -11.72 32.60
C PRO A 8 -5.16 -12.81 33.67
N GLY A 9 -6.40 -13.12 34.00
CA GLY A 9 -6.75 -14.27 34.83
C GLY A 9 -6.40 -15.59 34.12
N ARG A 10 -5.82 -16.53 34.83
CA ARG A 10 -5.66 -17.94 34.42
C ARG A 10 -7.05 -18.55 34.19
N GLY A 11 -7.48 -18.64 32.96
CA GLY A 11 -8.73 -19.31 32.56
C GLY A 11 -8.45 -20.74 32.13
N ASP A 12 -9.11 -21.65 32.78
CA ASP A 12 -9.14 -23.09 32.59
C ASP A 12 -9.50 -23.48 31.14
N ILE A 13 -8.84 -24.54 30.60
CA ILE A 13 -9.09 -25.09 29.26
C ILE A 13 -10.58 -25.44 29.08
N ASN A 14 -11.25 -25.91 30.16
CA ASN A 14 -12.67 -26.17 30.19
C ASN A 14 -13.54 -24.92 29.98
N GLU A 15 -13.08 -23.76 30.42
CA GLU A 15 -13.76 -22.48 30.18
C GLU A 15 -13.61 -22.01 28.72
N ALA A 16 -12.46 -22.29 28.10
CA ALA A 16 -12.23 -22.03 26.67
C ALA A 16 -13.08 -22.94 25.77
N VAL A 17 -13.23 -24.20 26.11
CA VAL A 17 -14.12 -25.16 25.42
C VAL A 17 -15.59 -24.79 25.63
N ARG A 18 -16.00 -24.45 26.88
CA ARG A 18 -17.36 -23.94 27.15
C ARG A 18 -17.67 -22.63 26.46
N ARG A 19 -16.70 -21.71 26.34
CA ARG A 19 -16.84 -20.49 25.51
C ARG A 19 -16.94 -20.82 24.02
N GLY A 20 -16.19 -21.82 23.52
CA GLY A 20 -16.29 -22.32 22.16
C GLY A 20 -17.69 -22.92 21.86
N LEU A 21 -18.22 -23.74 22.75
CA LEU A 21 -19.58 -24.30 22.63
C LEU A 21 -20.67 -23.25 22.83
N GLY A 22 -20.45 -22.25 23.70
CA GLY A 22 -21.34 -21.09 23.86
C GLY A 22 -21.43 -20.19 22.63
N THR A 23 -20.38 -20.13 21.80
CA THR A 23 -20.39 -19.40 20.53
C THR A 23 -21.32 -20.03 19.49
N LEU A 24 -21.47 -21.36 19.51
CA LEU A 24 -22.41 -22.06 18.62
C LEU A 24 -23.89 -21.86 19.06
N ARG A 25 -24.14 -21.56 20.34
CA ARG A 25 -25.50 -21.30 20.86
C ARG A 25 -26.03 -19.90 20.54
N HIS A 26 -25.16 -18.92 20.22
CA HIS A 26 -25.55 -17.54 19.88
C HIS A 26 -24.87 -17.05 18.61
N PRO A 27 -25.21 -17.57 17.42
CA PRO A 27 -24.52 -17.29 16.17
C PRO A 27 -24.49 -15.79 15.82
N ARG A 28 -25.58 -15.04 16.11
CA ARG A 28 -25.62 -13.59 15.89
C ARG A 28 -24.61 -12.81 16.75
N ARG A 29 -24.40 -13.22 17.99
CA ARG A 29 -23.44 -12.57 18.89
C ARG A 29 -22.00 -12.87 18.48
N THR A 30 -21.74 -14.10 18.05
CA THR A 30 -20.44 -14.53 17.53
C THR A 30 -20.09 -13.80 16.24
N LEU A 31 -21.03 -13.74 15.28
CA LEU A 31 -20.84 -13.01 14.03
C LEU A 31 -20.61 -11.50 14.26
N ARG A 32 -21.31 -10.91 15.23
CA ARG A 32 -21.12 -9.51 15.62
C ARG A 32 -19.75 -9.25 16.27
N ASN A 33 -19.23 -10.20 17.02
CA ASN A 33 -17.88 -10.13 17.59
C ASN A 33 -16.77 -10.28 16.53
N ILE A 34 -17.04 -11.03 15.46
CA ILE A 34 -16.14 -11.14 14.29
C ILE A 34 -16.13 -9.82 13.51
N ALA A 35 -17.29 -9.20 13.37
CA ALA A 35 -17.41 -7.90 12.69
C ALA A 35 -16.78 -6.74 13.47
N GLY A 36 -16.52 -6.88 14.77
CA GLY A 36 -15.65 -5.98 15.59
C GLY A 36 -15.91 -4.49 15.44
N GLY A 37 -16.96 -3.93 15.10
CA GLY A 37 -17.21 -2.51 14.79
C GLY A 37 -17.35 -2.21 13.31
N GLY A 38 -17.11 -3.21 12.44
CA GLY A 38 -17.37 -3.12 11.01
C GLY A 38 -18.70 -3.78 10.62
N PRO A 39 -19.18 -3.54 9.39
CA PRO A 39 -20.46 -4.05 8.92
C PRO A 39 -20.37 -5.55 8.57
N LEU A 40 -21.23 -6.37 9.21
CA LEU A 40 -21.27 -7.81 8.99
C LEU A 40 -21.78 -8.18 7.58
N TYR A 41 -22.78 -7.46 7.07
CA TYR A 41 -23.40 -7.76 5.78
C TYR A 41 -22.41 -7.76 4.60
N PRO A 42 -21.58 -6.71 4.40
CA PRO A 42 -20.56 -6.74 3.36
C PRO A 42 -19.57 -7.90 3.52
N LEU A 43 -19.15 -8.21 4.74
CA LEU A 43 -18.23 -9.30 5.01
C LEU A 43 -18.79 -10.66 4.61
N LEU A 44 -20.07 -10.91 4.89
CA LEU A 44 -20.76 -12.15 4.51
C LEU A 44 -20.90 -12.27 2.98
N ILE A 45 -21.16 -11.17 2.27
CA ILE A 45 -21.22 -11.16 0.80
C ILE A 45 -19.85 -11.49 0.21
N LEU A 46 -18.78 -10.82 0.66
CA LEU A 46 -17.42 -11.11 0.18
C LEU A 46 -16.98 -12.55 0.53
N PHE A 47 -17.35 -13.04 1.70
CA PHE A 47 -17.15 -14.44 2.08
C PHE A 47 -17.85 -15.38 1.09
N GLY A 48 -19.14 -15.12 0.80
CA GLY A 48 -19.92 -15.93 -0.13
C GLY A 48 -19.31 -15.95 -1.53
N LEU A 49 -18.96 -14.77 -2.08
CA LEU A 49 -18.31 -14.66 -3.40
C LEU A 49 -16.99 -15.43 -3.45
N ASN A 50 -16.16 -15.32 -2.40
CA ASN A 50 -14.90 -16.05 -2.32
C ASN A 50 -15.12 -17.58 -2.16
N ALA A 51 -16.14 -17.99 -1.41
CA ALA A 51 -16.47 -19.40 -1.23
C ALA A 51 -16.94 -20.07 -2.53
N VAL A 52 -17.78 -19.37 -3.31
CA VAL A 52 -18.25 -19.89 -4.61
C VAL A 52 -17.15 -19.88 -5.67
N ASP A 53 -16.22 -18.92 -5.61
CA ASP A 53 -15.01 -18.93 -6.44
C ASP A 53 -14.17 -20.17 -6.18
N GLU A 54 -13.89 -20.48 -4.91
CA GLU A 54 -13.10 -21.66 -4.53
C GLU A 54 -13.83 -22.96 -4.85
N LEU A 55 -15.15 -22.97 -4.73
CA LEU A 55 -16.01 -24.09 -5.09
C LEU A 55 -15.90 -24.44 -6.58
N ASP A 56 -15.92 -23.45 -7.49
CA ASP A 56 -15.70 -23.66 -8.93
C ASP A 56 -14.27 -24.14 -9.25
N ARG A 57 -13.27 -23.61 -8.55
CA ARG A 57 -11.88 -24.05 -8.70
C ARG A 57 -11.71 -25.51 -8.30
N ALA A 58 -12.27 -25.90 -7.16
CA ALA A 58 -12.24 -27.26 -6.66
C ALA A 58 -12.99 -28.22 -7.59
N ALA A 59 -14.14 -27.78 -8.14
CA ALA A 59 -14.91 -28.56 -9.10
C ALA A 59 -14.11 -28.86 -10.39
N PHE A 60 -13.42 -27.87 -10.95
CA PHE A 60 -12.57 -28.09 -12.12
C PHE A 60 -11.42 -29.05 -11.81
N GLY A 61 -10.81 -28.93 -10.64
CA GLY A 61 -9.72 -29.82 -10.23
C GLY A 61 -10.12 -31.28 -10.12
N ILE A 62 -11.27 -31.58 -9.48
CA ILE A 62 -11.74 -32.95 -9.30
C ILE A 62 -12.23 -33.58 -10.59
N LEU A 63 -12.79 -32.80 -11.52
CA LEU A 63 -13.31 -33.24 -12.82
C LEU A 63 -12.25 -33.19 -13.94
N ALA A 64 -11.02 -32.80 -13.64
CA ALA A 64 -9.94 -32.69 -14.60
C ALA A 64 -9.66 -34.01 -15.35
N PRO A 65 -9.71 -35.23 -14.73
CA PRO A 65 -9.56 -36.50 -15.45
C PRO A 65 -10.64 -36.72 -16.53
N ASP A 66 -11.92 -36.49 -16.16
CA ASP A 66 -13.05 -36.68 -17.10
C ASP A 66 -12.96 -35.69 -18.28
N ILE A 67 -12.54 -34.44 -18.01
CA ILE A 67 -12.32 -33.43 -19.05
C ILE A 67 -11.14 -33.83 -19.94
N ARG A 68 -10.07 -34.33 -19.36
CA ARG A 68 -8.89 -34.81 -20.10
C ARG A 68 -9.27 -35.95 -21.05
N ASP A 69 -10.00 -36.92 -20.53
CA ASP A 69 -10.36 -38.11 -21.28
C ASP A 69 -11.34 -37.80 -22.43
N GLU A 70 -12.30 -36.89 -22.23
CA GLU A 70 -13.24 -36.49 -23.29
C GLU A 70 -12.57 -35.71 -24.43
N PHE A 71 -11.58 -34.86 -24.11
CA PHE A 71 -10.87 -34.07 -25.14
C PHE A 71 -9.56 -34.75 -25.61
N GLU A 72 -9.33 -35.99 -25.21
CA GLU A 72 -8.13 -36.79 -25.57
C GLU A 72 -6.81 -36.05 -25.26
N LEU A 73 -6.79 -35.32 -24.13
CA LEU A 73 -5.64 -34.50 -23.72
C LEU A 73 -4.57 -35.36 -23.04
N GLY A 74 -3.31 -35.16 -23.44
CA GLY A 74 -2.18 -35.60 -22.62
C GLY A 74 -2.06 -34.72 -21.36
N TYR A 75 -1.29 -35.18 -20.37
CA TYR A 75 -0.97 -34.39 -19.16
C TYR A 75 -0.39 -33.00 -19.50
N GLN A 76 0.46 -32.94 -20.53
CA GLN A 76 1.03 -31.67 -21.01
C GLN A 76 -0.06 -30.72 -21.52
N GLY A 77 -1.07 -31.20 -22.23
CA GLY A 77 -2.19 -30.37 -22.72
C GLY A 77 -2.99 -29.75 -21.56
N LEU A 78 -3.34 -30.55 -20.56
CA LEU A 78 -4.06 -30.10 -19.38
C LEU A 78 -3.25 -29.07 -18.59
N LEU A 79 -1.96 -29.35 -18.34
CA LEU A 79 -1.07 -28.42 -17.65
C LEU A 79 -0.85 -27.11 -18.42
N THR A 80 -0.83 -27.18 -19.75
CA THR A 80 -0.74 -25.98 -20.60
C THR A 80 -1.97 -25.09 -20.43
N ILE A 81 -3.18 -25.66 -20.38
CA ILE A 81 -4.40 -24.88 -20.11
C ILE A 81 -4.33 -24.20 -18.75
N ILE A 82 -3.94 -24.94 -17.71
CA ILE A 82 -3.79 -24.40 -16.36
C ILE A 82 -2.76 -23.25 -16.34
N ALA A 83 -1.62 -23.43 -17.02
CA ALA A 83 -0.57 -22.41 -17.10
C ALA A 83 -1.05 -21.15 -17.84
N VAL A 84 -1.72 -21.29 -18.99
CA VAL A 84 -2.27 -20.16 -19.77
C VAL A 84 -3.31 -19.40 -18.95
N VAL A 85 -4.24 -20.11 -18.31
CA VAL A 85 -5.29 -19.53 -17.47
C VAL A 85 -4.68 -18.75 -16.31
N THR A 86 -3.67 -19.33 -15.63
CA THR A 86 -2.99 -18.68 -14.51
C THR A 86 -2.20 -17.44 -14.98
N ALA A 87 -1.46 -17.56 -16.08
CA ALA A 87 -0.69 -16.44 -16.63
C ALA A 87 -1.60 -15.28 -17.06
N ALA A 88 -2.73 -15.56 -17.70
CA ALA A 88 -3.72 -14.55 -18.08
C ALA A 88 -4.28 -13.81 -16.86
N SER A 89 -4.62 -14.55 -15.78
CA SER A 89 -5.11 -13.98 -14.53
C SER A 89 -4.08 -13.04 -13.87
N LEU A 90 -2.83 -13.50 -13.77
CA LEU A 90 -1.75 -12.71 -13.14
C LEU A 90 -1.37 -11.46 -13.94
N ALA A 91 -1.30 -11.58 -15.28
CA ALA A 91 -0.98 -10.46 -16.17
C ALA A 91 -2.00 -9.30 -16.04
N LEU A 92 -3.29 -9.64 -15.88
CA LEU A 92 -4.37 -8.67 -15.81
C LEU A 92 -4.64 -8.16 -14.38
N GLN A 93 -4.08 -8.78 -13.35
CA GLN A 93 -4.35 -8.40 -11.96
C GLN A 93 -3.90 -6.97 -11.64
N VAL A 94 -2.76 -6.51 -12.17
CA VAL A 94 -2.24 -5.15 -11.94
C VAL A 94 -3.08 -4.08 -12.65
N PRO A 95 -3.42 -4.19 -13.95
CA PRO A 95 -4.39 -3.29 -14.59
C PRO A 95 -5.74 -3.23 -13.88
N ILE A 96 -6.28 -4.39 -13.47
CA ILE A 96 -7.55 -4.49 -12.74
C ILE A 96 -7.46 -3.75 -11.40
N ALA A 97 -6.34 -3.87 -10.68
CA ALA A 97 -6.13 -3.13 -9.43
C ALA A 97 -6.09 -1.61 -9.65
N GLY A 98 -5.43 -1.16 -10.74
CA GLY A 98 -5.44 0.25 -11.13
C GLY A 98 -6.84 0.77 -11.46
N MET A 99 -7.71 -0.07 -12.04
CA MET A 99 -9.12 0.24 -12.24
C MET A 99 -9.88 0.27 -10.90
N ALA A 100 -9.58 -0.66 -9.99
CA ALA A 100 -10.21 -0.73 -8.67
C ALA A 100 -9.90 0.49 -7.80
N ASP A 101 -8.70 1.09 -7.93
CA ASP A 101 -8.34 2.30 -7.21
C ASP A 101 -9.01 3.56 -7.79
N ARG A 102 -9.44 3.54 -9.07
CA ARG A 102 -10.06 4.69 -9.76
C ARG A 102 -11.59 4.65 -9.80
N HIS A 103 -12.19 3.48 -9.70
CA HIS A 103 -13.63 3.27 -9.81
C HIS A 103 -14.20 2.64 -8.54
N SER A 104 -15.52 2.46 -8.51
CA SER A 104 -16.16 1.72 -7.42
C SER A 104 -15.72 0.26 -7.42
N ARG A 105 -15.05 -0.14 -6.33
CA ARG A 105 -14.57 -1.52 -6.12
C ARG A 105 -15.73 -2.49 -5.98
N VAL A 106 -16.83 -2.05 -5.39
CA VAL A 106 -18.06 -2.84 -5.28
C VAL A 106 -18.60 -3.16 -6.67
N ARG A 107 -18.76 -2.16 -7.55
CA ARG A 107 -19.23 -2.41 -8.92
C ARG A 107 -18.27 -3.30 -9.70
N LEU A 108 -16.97 -3.09 -9.57
CA LEU A 108 -15.96 -3.89 -10.25
C LEU A 108 -15.99 -5.35 -9.77
N ALA A 109 -16.13 -5.59 -8.45
CA ALA A 109 -16.27 -6.93 -7.89
C ALA A 109 -17.52 -7.64 -8.41
N LEU A 110 -18.66 -6.93 -8.53
CA LEU A 110 -19.90 -7.51 -9.08
C LEU A 110 -19.80 -7.82 -10.57
N ILE A 111 -19.17 -6.94 -11.36
CA ILE A 111 -18.91 -7.18 -12.79
C ILE A 111 -17.98 -8.39 -12.95
N GLY A 112 -16.91 -8.47 -12.14
CA GLY A 112 -16.00 -9.62 -12.14
C GLY A 112 -16.71 -10.93 -11.78
N ALA A 113 -17.56 -10.90 -10.74
CA ALA A 113 -18.35 -12.05 -10.33
C ALA A 113 -19.35 -12.50 -11.41
N LEU A 114 -20.01 -11.55 -12.09
CA LEU A 114 -20.92 -11.83 -13.19
C LEU A 114 -20.17 -12.44 -14.39
N ALA A 115 -19.07 -11.82 -14.80
CA ALA A 115 -18.24 -12.31 -15.90
C ALA A 115 -17.75 -13.73 -15.60
N TRP A 116 -17.18 -13.94 -14.40
CA TRP A 116 -16.77 -15.26 -13.96
C TRP A 116 -17.92 -16.27 -13.97
N SER A 117 -19.10 -15.93 -13.46
CA SER A 117 -20.26 -16.81 -13.43
C SER A 117 -20.70 -17.24 -14.83
N VAL A 118 -20.75 -16.30 -15.78
CA VAL A 118 -21.07 -16.56 -17.20
C VAL A 118 -20.04 -17.50 -17.82
N PHE A 119 -18.75 -17.23 -17.65
CA PHE A 119 -17.69 -18.07 -18.20
C PHE A 119 -17.64 -19.45 -17.52
N SER A 120 -17.90 -19.55 -16.21
CA SER A 120 -17.99 -20.84 -15.51
C SER A 120 -19.16 -21.66 -16.04
N PHE A 121 -20.35 -21.06 -16.19
CA PHE A 121 -21.51 -21.72 -16.84
C PHE A 121 -21.16 -22.19 -18.26
N SER A 122 -20.49 -21.34 -19.04
CA SER A 122 -20.08 -21.65 -20.41
C SER A 122 -19.05 -22.79 -20.48
N THR A 123 -18.34 -23.09 -19.38
CA THR A 123 -17.46 -24.27 -19.27
C THR A 123 -18.26 -25.56 -19.50
N GLY A 124 -19.51 -25.65 -18.98
CA GLY A 124 -20.40 -26.78 -19.21
C GLY A 124 -20.88 -26.93 -20.65
N LEU A 125 -20.77 -25.87 -21.48
CA LEU A 125 -21.11 -25.89 -22.91
C LEU A 125 -19.91 -26.21 -23.81
N ALA A 126 -18.72 -26.50 -23.25
CA ALA A 126 -17.52 -26.71 -24.04
C ALA A 126 -17.61 -27.99 -24.88
N THR A 127 -17.48 -27.81 -26.21
CA THR A 127 -17.48 -28.89 -27.20
C THR A 127 -16.09 -29.13 -27.81
N GLY A 128 -15.10 -28.27 -27.46
CA GLY A 128 -13.72 -28.38 -27.93
C GLY A 128 -12.74 -27.67 -27.03
N ILE A 129 -11.47 -28.08 -27.12
CA ILE A 129 -10.38 -27.65 -26.25
C ILE A 129 -10.13 -26.12 -26.31
N VAL A 130 -10.20 -25.51 -27.50
CA VAL A 130 -9.96 -24.09 -27.69
C VAL A 130 -11.05 -23.26 -26.98
N PHE A 131 -12.31 -23.69 -27.13
CA PHE A 131 -13.43 -23.04 -26.43
C PHE A 131 -13.31 -23.25 -24.92
N LEU A 132 -12.94 -24.44 -24.44
CA LEU A 132 -12.68 -24.69 -23.04
C LEU A 132 -11.57 -23.75 -22.47
N ALA A 133 -10.45 -23.66 -23.19
CA ALA A 133 -9.34 -22.75 -22.77
C ALA A 133 -9.79 -21.30 -22.75
N PHE A 134 -10.57 -20.85 -23.72
CA PHE A 134 -11.12 -19.50 -23.78
C PHE A 134 -12.04 -19.20 -22.59
N VAL A 135 -13.04 -20.06 -22.32
CA VAL A 135 -13.99 -19.81 -21.22
C VAL A 135 -13.32 -19.93 -19.86
N ARG A 136 -12.34 -20.82 -19.67
CA ARG A 136 -11.57 -20.92 -18.43
C ARG A 136 -10.68 -19.69 -18.22
N SER A 137 -10.05 -19.17 -19.27
CA SER A 137 -9.31 -17.90 -19.20
C SER A 137 -10.22 -16.73 -18.84
N GLY A 138 -11.40 -16.62 -19.45
CA GLY A 138 -12.39 -15.61 -19.10
C GLY A 138 -12.86 -15.71 -17.63
N SER A 139 -13.11 -16.93 -17.15
CA SER A 139 -13.43 -17.19 -15.74
C SER A 139 -12.30 -16.72 -14.81
N ALA A 140 -11.05 -17.06 -15.13
CA ALA A 140 -9.90 -16.65 -14.34
C ALA A 140 -9.68 -15.12 -14.28
N ILE A 141 -9.94 -14.42 -15.40
CA ILE A 141 -9.90 -12.95 -15.48
C ILE A 141 -10.99 -12.34 -14.57
N GLY A 142 -12.22 -12.87 -14.61
CA GLY A 142 -13.29 -12.44 -13.72
C GLY A 142 -12.92 -12.59 -12.24
N LYS A 143 -12.27 -13.70 -11.88
CA LYS A 143 -11.78 -13.99 -10.53
C LYS A 143 -10.59 -13.11 -10.10
N ALA A 144 -9.76 -12.69 -11.05
CA ALA A 144 -8.59 -11.83 -10.77
C ALA A 144 -8.99 -10.48 -10.13
N VAL A 145 -10.27 -10.08 -10.25
CA VAL A 145 -10.83 -8.88 -9.60
C VAL A 145 -10.95 -9.06 -8.08
N ASN A 146 -11.18 -10.29 -7.59
CA ASN A 146 -11.49 -10.57 -6.18
C ASN A 146 -10.36 -10.13 -5.23
N GLY A 147 -9.11 -10.49 -5.53
CA GLY A 147 -7.97 -10.18 -4.68
C GLY A 147 -7.84 -8.68 -4.36
N PRO A 148 -7.64 -7.82 -5.37
CA PRO A 148 -7.47 -6.39 -5.13
C PRO A 148 -8.72 -5.70 -4.56
N THR A 149 -9.94 -6.09 -5.00
CA THR A 149 -11.16 -5.43 -4.55
C THR A 149 -11.59 -5.88 -3.16
N HIS A 150 -11.69 -7.18 -2.88
CA HIS A 150 -12.15 -7.70 -1.59
C HIS A 150 -11.23 -7.26 -0.45
N ASN A 151 -9.92 -7.39 -0.62
CA ASN A 151 -8.97 -7.02 0.43
C ASN A 151 -8.97 -5.50 0.70
N SER A 152 -9.08 -4.68 -0.34
CA SER A 152 -9.17 -3.23 -0.20
C SER A 152 -10.49 -2.80 0.45
N LEU A 153 -11.63 -3.43 0.08
CA LEU A 153 -12.95 -3.16 0.68
C LEU A 153 -12.97 -3.54 2.17
N ILE A 154 -12.45 -4.71 2.54
CA ILE A 154 -12.35 -5.14 3.94
C ILE A 154 -11.52 -4.13 4.74
N ALA A 155 -10.41 -3.66 4.19
CA ALA A 155 -9.57 -2.69 4.88
C ALA A 155 -10.29 -1.36 5.16
N ASP A 156 -11.17 -0.90 4.25
CA ASP A 156 -11.90 0.36 4.43
C ASP A 156 -13.19 0.21 5.25
N TRP A 157 -13.83 -0.97 5.28
CA TRP A 157 -14.98 -1.22 6.14
C TRP A 157 -14.61 -1.48 7.60
N PHE A 158 -13.40 -2.06 7.85
CA PHE A 158 -13.02 -2.49 9.19
C PHE A 158 -11.91 -1.62 9.79
N PRO A 159 -12.04 -1.24 11.08
CA PRO A 159 -10.96 -0.53 11.77
C PRO A 159 -9.69 -1.40 11.81
N PRO A 160 -8.48 -0.78 11.81
CA PRO A 160 -7.22 -1.51 11.77
C PRO A 160 -7.07 -2.62 12.80
N ALA A 161 -7.62 -2.42 14.01
CA ALA A 161 -7.59 -3.41 15.10
C ALA A 161 -8.36 -4.70 14.80
N ASP A 162 -9.40 -4.63 13.97
CA ASP A 162 -10.27 -5.76 13.64
C ASP A 162 -10.00 -6.37 12.26
N ARG A 163 -9.13 -5.77 11.44
CA ARG A 163 -8.81 -6.25 10.07
C ARG A 163 -8.33 -7.68 10.05
N LEU A 164 -7.50 -8.08 11.03
CA LEU A 164 -6.99 -9.44 11.08
C LEU A 164 -8.12 -10.47 11.25
N LYS A 165 -9.13 -10.16 12.05
CA LYS A 165 -10.32 -11.01 12.21
C LYS A 165 -11.14 -11.06 10.93
N ALA A 166 -11.36 -9.90 10.30
CA ALA A 166 -12.13 -9.79 9.06
C ALA A 166 -11.46 -10.56 7.91
N PHE A 167 -10.14 -10.42 7.73
CA PHE A 167 -9.39 -11.20 6.74
C PHE A 167 -9.41 -12.70 7.06
N SER A 168 -9.24 -13.10 8.32
CA SER A 168 -9.32 -14.52 8.70
C SER A 168 -10.69 -15.10 8.40
N PHE A 169 -11.77 -14.35 8.68
CA PHE A 169 -13.13 -14.77 8.34
C PHE A 169 -13.32 -14.89 6.82
N HIS A 170 -12.88 -13.89 6.06
CA HIS A 170 -12.97 -13.92 4.59
C HIS A 170 -12.20 -15.11 4.00
N GLN A 171 -11.01 -15.39 4.52
CA GLN A 171 -10.20 -16.52 4.05
C GLN A 171 -10.75 -17.90 4.47
N ALA A 172 -11.60 -17.96 5.50
CA ALA A 172 -12.30 -19.21 5.85
C ALA A 172 -13.30 -19.65 4.75
N ALA A 173 -13.62 -18.76 3.81
CA ALA A 173 -14.38 -19.10 2.61
C ALA A 173 -13.68 -20.17 1.75
N ASN A 174 -12.33 -20.17 1.70
CA ASN A 174 -11.56 -21.09 0.86
C ASN A 174 -11.76 -22.55 1.27
N PRO A 175 -11.48 -22.99 2.50
CA PRO A 175 -11.73 -24.38 2.91
C PRO A 175 -13.21 -24.76 2.86
N VAL A 176 -14.12 -23.83 3.14
CA VAL A 176 -15.57 -24.07 3.07
C VAL A 176 -15.99 -24.27 1.61
N GLY A 177 -15.62 -23.37 0.70
CA GLY A 177 -15.92 -23.46 -0.72
C GLY A 177 -15.27 -24.68 -1.35
N GLY A 178 -13.99 -24.95 -1.07
CA GLY A 178 -13.27 -26.12 -1.57
C GLY A 178 -13.92 -27.44 -1.16
N THR A 179 -14.29 -27.61 0.12
CA THR A 179 -14.94 -28.82 0.62
C THR A 179 -16.31 -29.02 -0.04
N ILE A 180 -17.15 -27.98 -0.07
CA ILE A 180 -18.46 -28.04 -0.72
C ILE A 180 -18.29 -28.31 -2.22
N GLY A 181 -17.30 -27.68 -2.87
CA GLY A 181 -17.02 -27.83 -4.30
C GLY A 181 -16.68 -29.26 -4.69
N VAL A 182 -15.74 -29.87 -3.95
CA VAL A 182 -15.34 -31.27 -4.19
C VAL A 182 -16.55 -32.21 -4.04
N LEU A 183 -17.33 -32.04 -2.97
CA LEU A 183 -18.47 -32.90 -2.71
C LEU A 183 -19.58 -32.72 -3.75
N THR A 184 -19.95 -31.48 -4.06
CA THR A 184 -21.02 -31.20 -5.04
C THR A 184 -20.61 -31.56 -6.45
N ALA A 185 -19.36 -31.24 -6.86
CA ALA A 185 -18.89 -31.57 -8.19
C ALA A 185 -18.67 -33.08 -8.38
N GLY A 186 -18.16 -33.77 -7.36
CA GLY A 186 -18.02 -35.21 -7.38
C GLY A 186 -19.38 -35.93 -7.51
N LEU A 187 -20.38 -35.50 -6.75
CA LEU A 187 -21.72 -36.09 -6.78
C LEU A 187 -22.43 -35.78 -8.09
N LEU A 188 -22.46 -34.54 -8.52
CA LEU A 188 -23.11 -34.14 -9.76
C LEU A 188 -22.37 -34.70 -10.98
N GLY A 189 -21.04 -34.74 -10.95
CA GLY A 189 -20.22 -35.33 -12.02
C GLY A 189 -20.45 -36.82 -12.19
N TYR A 190 -20.59 -37.55 -11.10
CA TYR A 190 -20.88 -38.99 -11.11
C TYR A 190 -22.23 -39.32 -11.76
N TYR A 191 -23.30 -38.57 -11.38
CA TYR A 191 -24.65 -38.87 -11.87
C TYR A 191 -25.01 -38.22 -13.21
N PHE A 192 -24.47 -37.04 -13.50
CA PHE A 192 -24.89 -36.19 -14.63
C PHE A 192 -23.75 -35.80 -15.58
N GLY A 193 -22.55 -36.34 -15.36
CA GLY A 193 -21.35 -36.03 -16.14
C GLY A 193 -20.69 -34.71 -15.73
N TRP A 194 -19.44 -34.53 -16.16
CA TRP A 194 -18.56 -33.43 -15.71
C TRP A 194 -19.08 -31.99 -16.04
N ARG A 195 -20.01 -31.87 -16.99
CA ARG A 195 -20.61 -30.57 -17.38
C ARG A 195 -21.63 -30.05 -16.38
N ALA A 196 -22.38 -30.95 -15.73
CA ALA A 196 -23.50 -30.60 -14.84
C ALA A 196 -23.10 -29.72 -13.66
N PRO A 197 -21.98 -29.94 -12.97
CA PRO A 197 -21.53 -29.05 -11.90
C PRO A 197 -21.41 -27.59 -12.30
N PHE A 198 -20.85 -27.27 -13.49
CA PHE A 198 -20.65 -25.89 -13.94
C PHE A 198 -21.96 -25.14 -14.20
N PHE A 199 -23.02 -25.84 -14.62
CA PHE A 199 -24.34 -25.23 -14.73
C PHE A 199 -24.93 -24.89 -13.36
N VAL A 200 -24.83 -25.84 -12.40
CA VAL A 200 -25.41 -25.68 -11.07
C VAL A 200 -24.65 -24.62 -10.24
N LEU A 201 -23.30 -24.61 -10.33
CA LEU A 201 -22.45 -23.74 -9.50
C LEU A 201 -22.50 -22.26 -9.93
N ALA A 202 -23.01 -21.94 -11.12
CA ALA A 202 -23.24 -20.56 -11.53
C ALA A 202 -24.39 -19.89 -10.74
N PHE A 203 -25.41 -20.64 -10.30
CA PHE A 203 -26.59 -20.08 -9.62
C PHE A 203 -26.28 -19.38 -8.28
N PRO A 204 -25.50 -19.97 -7.36
CA PRO A 204 -25.13 -19.29 -6.11
C PRO A 204 -24.48 -17.92 -6.31
N THR A 205 -23.64 -17.78 -7.36
CA THR A 205 -23.00 -16.51 -7.70
C THR A 205 -24.04 -15.46 -8.10
N LEU A 206 -24.97 -15.82 -8.99
CA LEU A 206 -26.03 -14.91 -9.44
C LEU A 206 -26.91 -14.45 -8.26
N LEU A 207 -27.25 -15.35 -7.34
CA LEU A 207 -27.99 -14.99 -6.13
C LEU A 207 -27.20 -14.03 -5.24
N LEU A 208 -25.90 -14.29 -5.05
CA LEU A 208 -25.03 -13.39 -4.29
C LEU A 208 -24.91 -12.02 -4.95
N ILE A 209 -24.80 -11.93 -6.28
CA ILE A 209 -24.77 -10.66 -7.01
C ILE A 209 -26.05 -9.88 -6.76
N ILE A 210 -27.23 -10.49 -6.84
CA ILE A 210 -28.52 -9.83 -6.60
C ILE A 210 -28.56 -9.23 -5.17
N VAL A 211 -28.13 -10.00 -4.18
CA VAL A 211 -28.03 -9.51 -2.81
C VAL A 211 -26.98 -8.42 -2.69
N ALA A 212 -25.82 -8.57 -3.34
CA ALA A 212 -24.69 -7.64 -3.27
C ALA A 212 -24.90 -6.28 -3.94
N VAL A 213 -25.92 -6.12 -4.80
CA VAL A 213 -26.30 -4.81 -5.41
C VAL A 213 -26.56 -3.73 -4.34
N ARG A 214 -26.97 -4.13 -3.13
CA ARG A 214 -27.18 -3.21 -2.01
C ARG A 214 -25.92 -2.81 -1.26
N LEU A 215 -24.74 -3.34 -1.64
CA LEU A 215 -23.46 -2.94 -1.03
C LEU A 215 -23.16 -1.49 -1.37
N ARG A 216 -22.77 -0.74 -0.34
CA ARG A 216 -22.29 0.63 -0.50
C ARG A 216 -20.77 0.66 -0.52
N GLU A 217 -20.21 1.46 -1.42
CA GLU A 217 -18.77 1.70 -1.48
C GLU A 217 -18.32 2.40 -0.18
N PRO A 218 -17.31 1.89 0.53
CA PRO A 218 -16.74 2.57 1.69
C PRO A 218 -15.82 3.70 1.24
N ILE A 219 -15.76 4.75 2.03
CA ILE A 219 -14.84 5.88 1.80
C ILE A 219 -13.42 5.42 2.04
N ARG A 220 -12.54 5.62 1.06
CA ARG A 220 -11.15 5.19 1.12
C ARG A 220 -10.39 5.93 2.21
N GLY A 221 -9.72 5.19 3.10
CA GLY A 221 -8.89 5.74 4.18
C GLY A 221 -9.67 6.36 5.34
N ALA A 222 -11.00 6.26 5.38
CA ALA A 222 -11.79 6.79 6.50
C ALA A 222 -11.40 6.20 7.84
N GLN A 223 -11.03 4.91 7.89
CA GLN A 223 -10.64 4.24 9.13
C GLN A 223 -9.27 4.74 9.63
N GLU A 224 -8.34 5.00 8.74
CA GLU A 224 -7.02 5.55 9.07
C GLU A 224 -7.15 6.99 9.59
N ARG A 225 -7.94 7.83 8.90
CA ARG A 225 -8.21 9.21 9.35
C ARG A 225 -8.84 9.26 10.74
N ARG A 226 -9.80 8.36 11.01
CA ARG A 226 -10.38 8.21 12.37
C ARG A 226 -9.34 7.78 13.39
N ALA A 227 -8.45 6.85 13.03
CA ALA A 227 -7.44 6.33 13.94
C ALA A 227 -6.41 7.39 14.38
N VAL A 228 -6.12 8.39 13.53
CA VAL A 228 -5.22 9.51 13.86
C VAL A 228 -5.97 10.75 14.39
N GLY A 229 -7.29 10.67 14.61
CA GLY A 229 -8.08 11.76 15.18
C GLY A 229 -8.36 12.93 14.22
N ALA A 230 -8.42 12.70 12.92
CA ALA A 230 -8.77 13.73 11.95
C ALA A 230 -10.16 14.34 12.23
N LYS A 231 -10.37 15.61 11.83
CA LYS A 231 -11.65 16.31 11.95
C LYS A 231 -12.77 15.53 11.26
N ALA A 232 -13.99 15.56 11.82
CA ALA A 232 -15.12 14.76 11.32
C ALA A 232 -15.40 15.01 9.82
N GLU A 233 -15.34 16.25 9.39
CA GLU A 233 -15.57 16.65 8.00
C GLU A 233 -14.46 16.14 7.06
N ALA A 234 -13.22 16.00 7.56
CA ALA A 234 -12.09 15.49 6.79
C ALA A 234 -12.12 13.96 6.62
N ILE A 235 -12.86 13.24 7.46
CA ILE A 235 -12.99 11.78 7.38
C ILE A 235 -13.66 11.34 6.09
N ASP A 236 -14.63 12.10 5.60
CA ASP A 236 -15.46 11.74 4.46
C ASP A 236 -14.90 12.20 3.10
N LEU A 237 -13.71 12.82 3.09
CA LEU A 237 -13.06 13.26 1.85
C LEU A 237 -12.29 12.12 1.19
N GLU A 238 -12.56 11.89 -0.10
CA GLU A 238 -11.79 10.95 -0.91
C GLU A 238 -10.68 11.65 -1.69
N GLU A 239 -9.49 11.07 -1.63
CA GLU A 239 -8.35 11.52 -2.41
C GLU A 239 -8.38 10.97 -3.83
N ALA A 240 -7.85 11.74 -4.77
CA ALA A 240 -7.68 11.25 -6.14
C ALA A 240 -6.70 10.05 -6.17
N PRO A 241 -7.05 8.96 -6.88
CA PRO A 241 -6.19 7.80 -6.99
C PRO A 241 -4.93 8.13 -7.79
N PRO A 242 -3.77 7.55 -7.40
CA PRO A 242 -2.51 7.76 -8.11
C PRO A 242 -2.51 7.04 -9.48
N SER A 243 -1.58 7.43 -10.34
CA SER A 243 -1.26 6.63 -11.53
C SER A 243 -0.62 5.29 -11.12
N ILE A 244 -0.62 4.30 -12.03
CA ILE A 244 0.00 2.98 -11.76
C ILE A 244 1.48 3.13 -11.37
N THR A 245 2.20 4.00 -12.09
CA THR A 245 3.63 4.27 -11.84
C THR A 245 3.86 4.96 -10.50
N GLU A 246 2.99 5.89 -10.13
CA GLU A 246 3.03 6.58 -8.84
C GLU A 246 2.71 5.61 -7.70
N ALA A 247 1.67 4.77 -7.84
CA ALA A 247 1.32 3.76 -6.85
C ALA A 247 2.46 2.75 -6.61
N TRP A 248 3.13 2.32 -7.71
CA TRP A 248 4.32 1.47 -7.61
C TRP A 248 5.45 2.16 -6.84
N ARG A 249 5.75 3.42 -7.19
CA ARG A 249 6.79 4.22 -6.53
C ARG A 249 6.47 4.42 -5.04
N MET A 250 5.20 4.72 -4.71
CA MET A 250 4.74 4.85 -3.33
C MET A 250 4.93 3.54 -2.54
N ALA A 251 4.47 2.41 -3.10
CA ALA A 251 4.63 1.10 -2.46
C ALA A 251 6.10 0.73 -2.22
N TRP A 252 6.98 1.06 -3.19
CA TRP A 252 8.40 0.75 -3.09
C TRP A 252 9.15 1.61 -2.08
N LYS A 253 8.68 2.82 -1.78
CA LYS A 253 9.28 3.70 -0.75
C LYS A 253 9.01 3.20 0.66
N ILE A 254 7.90 2.53 0.92
CA ILE A 254 7.53 2.01 2.23
C ILE A 254 8.38 0.78 2.57
N SER A 255 9.21 0.91 3.60
CA SER A 255 10.23 -0.11 3.92
C SER A 255 9.64 -1.47 4.29
N VAL A 256 8.53 -1.49 5.02
CA VAL A 256 7.81 -2.72 5.36
C VAL A 256 7.28 -3.42 4.12
N LEU A 257 6.69 -2.68 3.16
CA LEU A 257 6.16 -3.27 1.94
C LEU A 257 7.27 -3.93 1.10
N ARG A 258 8.42 -3.27 0.94
CA ARG A 258 9.59 -3.86 0.24
C ARG A 258 10.02 -5.18 0.86
N ARG A 259 10.07 -5.26 2.19
CA ARG A 259 10.47 -6.48 2.89
C ARG A 259 9.45 -7.58 2.76
N ILE A 260 8.15 -7.25 2.83
CA ILE A 260 7.09 -8.23 2.58
C ILE A 260 7.16 -8.73 1.14
N PHE A 261 7.29 -7.84 0.14
CA PHE A 261 7.46 -8.24 -1.26
C PHE A 261 8.65 -9.17 -1.45
N ALA A 262 9.81 -8.84 -0.85
CA ALA A 262 11.00 -9.70 -0.90
C ALA A 262 10.79 -11.07 -0.22
N ALA A 263 9.91 -11.19 0.78
CA ALA A 263 9.58 -12.45 1.44
C ALA A 263 8.61 -13.31 0.62
N MET A 264 7.74 -12.70 -0.22
CA MET A 264 6.69 -13.42 -0.96
C MET A 264 7.19 -14.59 -1.82
N PRO A 265 8.30 -14.49 -2.59
CA PRO A 265 8.82 -15.62 -3.34
C PRO A 265 9.11 -16.84 -2.47
N PHE A 266 9.76 -16.61 -1.32
CA PHE A 266 10.14 -17.68 -0.39
C PHE A 266 8.92 -18.34 0.26
N LEU A 267 7.94 -17.54 0.68
CA LEU A 267 6.69 -18.06 1.23
C LEU A 267 5.90 -18.83 0.18
N ALA A 268 5.89 -18.35 -1.07
CA ALA A 268 5.20 -19.00 -2.17
C ALA A 268 5.81 -20.36 -2.52
N VAL A 269 7.15 -20.46 -2.60
CA VAL A 269 7.83 -21.76 -2.83
C VAL A 269 7.49 -22.74 -1.72
N SER A 270 7.51 -22.29 -0.45
CA SER A 270 7.25 -23.17 0.69
C SER A 270 5.80 -23.71 0.68
N LEU A 271 4.81 -22.83 0.37
CA LEU A 271 3.39 -23.23 0.35
C LEU A 271 3.04 -24.03 -0.90
N VAL A 272 3.30 -23.46 -2.08
CA VAL A 272 2.89 -24.06 -3.36
C VAL A 272 3.73 -25.29 -3.68
N GLY A 273 5.02 -25.25 -3.36
CA GLY A 273 5.92 -26.37 -3.55
C GLY A 273 5.56 -27.57 -2.67
N PHE A 274 5.17 -27.31 -1.41
CA PHE A 274 4.67 -28.36 -0.53
C PHE A 274 3.43 -29.01 -1.10
N ASP A 275 2.44 -28.24 -1.51
CA ASP A 275 1.19 -28.75 -2.08
C ASP A 275 1.45 -29.57 -3.37
N ALA A 276 2.34 -29.09 -4.24
CA ALA A 276 2.68 -29.75 -5.49
C ALA A 276 3.37 -31.12 -5.28
N LEU A 277 4.32 -31.18 -4.34
CA LEU A 277 5.07 -32.41 -4.06
C LEU A 277 4.30 -33.36 -3.12
N ASN A 278 3.35 -32.87 -2.33
CA ASN A 278 2.65 -33.67 -1.33
C ASN A 278 1.93 -34.87 -1.92
N ILE A 279 1.24 -34.70 -3.05
CA ILE A 279 0.48 -35.79 -3.70
C ILE A 279 1.42 -36.88 -4.18
N LEU A 280 2.56 -36.50 -4.81
CA LEU A 280 3.58 -37.41 -5.29
C LEU A 280 4.30 -38.12 -4.12
N PHE A 281 4.59 -37.39 -3.07
CA PHE A 281 5.21 -37.93 -1.86
C PHE A 281 4.34 -39.03 -1.20
N LEU A 282 3.04 -38.82 -1.08
CA LEU A 282 2.13 -39.80 -0.53
C LEU A 282 2.03 -41.07 -1.38
N GLU A 283 2.12 -40.94 -2.71
CA GLU A 283 2.14 -42.05 -3.63
C GLU A 283 3.46 -42.81 -3.59
N GLU A 284 4.58 -42.11 -3.76
CA GLU A 284 5.92 -42.72 -3.92
C GLU A 284 6.43 -43.33 -2.60
N ILE A 285 6.20 -42.65 -1.49
CA ILE A 285 6.78 -43.04 -0.19
C ILE A 285 5.84 -43.95 0.61
N PHE A 286 4.54 -43.69 0.56
CA PHE A 286 3.55 -44.46 1.34
C PHE A 286 2.68 -45.39 0.50
N GLY A 287 2.82 -45.39 -0.83
CA GLY A 287 2.06 -46.27 -1.74
C GLY A 287 0.55 -45.98 -1.70
N LEU A 288 0.12 -44.73 -1.36
CA LEU A 288 -1.29 -44.42 -1.25
C LEU A 288 -1.92 -44.27 -2.64
N ASP A 289 -3.02 -45.00 -2.87
CA ASP A 289 -3.83 -44.84 -4.05
C ASP A 289 -4.57 -43.49 -4.08
N VAL A 290 -5.20 -43.14 -5.19
CA VAL A 290 -5.91 -41.86 -5.38
C VAL A 290 -6.98 -41.65 -4.32
N ARG A 291 -7.70 -42.71 -3.92
CA ARG A 291 -8.75 -42.64 -2.89
C ARG A 291 -8.18 -42.33 -1.51
N ALA A 292 -7.11 -43.01 -1.12
CA ALA A 292 -6.45 -42.79 0.17
C ALA A 292 -5.85 -41.39 0.25
N ARG A 293 -5.24 -40.88 -0.85
CA ARG A 293 -4.74 -39.50 -0.95
C ARG A 293 -5.86 -38.47 -0.80
N ALA A 294 -7.01 -38.70 -1.44
CA ALA A 294 -8.18 -37.84 -1.32
C ALA A 294 -8.71 -37.79 0.13
N ILE A 295 -8.81 -38.94 0.82
CA ILE A 295 -9.21 -39.02 2.22
C ILE A 295 -8.22 -38.27 3.12
N PHE A 296 -6.91 -38.44 2.88
CA PHE A 296 -5.85 -37.73 3.62
C PHE A 296 -6.01 -36.21 3.49
N GLY A 297 -6.17 -35.69 2.26
CA GLY A 297 -6.39 -34.27 2.00
C GLY A 297 -7.70 -33.75 2.62
N ALA A 298 -8.80 -34.51 2.50
CA ALA A 298 -10.10 -34.13 3.06
C ALA A 298 -10.08 -34.07 4.59
N ALA A 299 -9.28 -34.93 5.25
CA ALA A 299 -9.11 -34.89 6.71
C ALA A 299 -8.31 -33.67 7.15
N LEU A 300 -7.40 -33.17 6.32
CA LEU A 300 -6.57 -32.01 6.61
C LEU A 300 -7.27 -30.66 6.37
N ALA A 301 -8.12 -30.55 5.36
CA ALA A 301 -8.74 -29.29 4.94
C ALA A 301 -9.45 -28.53 6.07
N PRO A 302 -10.26 -29.17 6.97
CA PRO A 302 -10.91 -28.48 8.08
C PRO A 302 -9.94 -27.87 9.09
N LEU A 303 -8.70 -28.39 9.19
CA LEU A 303 -7.71 -27.93 10.15
C LEU A 303 -7.21 -26.51 9.83
N SER A 304 -7.30 -26.08 8.57
CA SER A 304 -7.00 -24.71 8.17
C SER A 304 -7.89 -23.68 8.90
N VAL A 305 -9.16 -24.04 9.19
CA VAL A 305 -10.06 -23.18 9.97
C VAL A 305 -9.53 -22.97 11.39
N ILE A 306 -8.90 -23.97 11.99
CA ILE A 306 -8.25 -23.85 13.31
C ILE A 306 -7.11 -22.83 13.23
N GLY A 307 -6.29 -22.89 12.19
CA GLY A 307 -5.22 -21.91 11.93
C GLY A 307 -5.75 -20.49 11.79
N LEU A 308 -6.84 -20.31 11.03
CA LEU A 308 -7.49 -19.00 10.86
C LEU A 308 -7.99 -18.44 12.20
N ILE A 309 -8.59 -19.28 13.06
CA ILE A 309 -9.07 -18.88 14.40
C ILE A 309 -7.89 -18.49 15.31
N ILE A 310 -6.81 -19.30 15.31
CA ILE A 310 -5.59 -19.01 16.08
C ILE A 310 -4.98 -17.70 15.59
N GLY A 311 -4.77 -17.54 14.28
CA GLY A 311 -4.22 -16.36 13.66
C GLY A 311 -5.01 -15.10 14.01
N ALA A 312 -6.34 -15.16 13.90
CA ALA A 312 -7.23 -14.05 14.25
C ALA A 312 -7.13 -13.65 15.73
N ARG A 313 -7.17 -14.64 16.65
CA ARG A 313 -7.15 -14.36 18.09
C ARG A 313 -5.79 -13.90 18.60
N VAL A 314 -4.74 -14.64 18.25
CA VAL A 314 -3.37 -14.34 18.69
C VAL A 314 -2.89 -13.06 18.03
N GLY A 315 -3.05 -12.95 16.71
CA GLY A 315 -2.61 -11.78 15.94
C GLY A 315 -3.29 -10.48 16.39
N THR A 316 -4.61 -10.50 16.67
CA THR A 316 -5.30 -9.30 17.20
C THR A 316 -4.78 -8.90 18.59
N ARG A 317 -4.48 -9.87 19.48
CA ARG A 317 -3.90 -9.55 20.78
C ARG A 317 -2.48 -8.97 20.66
N LEU A 318 -1.69 -9.50 19.74
CA LEU A 318 -0.33 -9.00 19.48
C LEU A 318 -0.37 -7.61 18.84
N LEU A 319 -1.30 -7.37 17.91
CA LEU A 319 -1.50 -6.06 17.29
C LEU A 319 -1.83 -4.98 18.33
N ALA A 320 -2.66 -5.30 19.32
CA ALA A 320 -2.99 -4.38 20.41
C ALA A 320 -1.78 -4.03 21.30
N ARG A 321 -0.72 -4.85 21.29
CA ARG A 321 0.53 -4.59 22.02
C ARG A 321 1.58 -3.91 21.14
N GLY A 322 1.47 -4.04 19.83
CA GLY A 322 2.33 -3.41 18.85
C GLY A 322 2.36 -4.16 17.52
N PRO A 323 2.31 -3.43 16.37
CA PRO A 323 2.23 -4.05 15.06
C PRO A 323 3.47 -4.91 14.71
N GLY A 324 4.65 -4.56 15.23
CA GLY A 324 5.88 -5.34 15.03
C GLY A 324 5.81 -6.76 15.63
N LEU A 325 5.01 -6.98 16.68
CA LEU A 325 4.81 -8.30 17.27
C LEU A 325 4.03 -9.23 16.34
N VAL A 326 3.12 -8.69 15.52
CA VAL A 326 2.40 -9.46 14.50
C VAL A 326 3.39 -10.01 13.48
N LEU A 327 4.30 -9.18 12.96
CA LEU A 327 5.31 -9.62 11.99
C LEU A 327 6.26 -10.68 12.57
N ARG A 328 6.67 -10.54 13.85
CA ARG A 328 7.47 -11.57 14.52
C ARG A 328 6.70 -12.89 14.67
N PHE A 329 5.42 -12.83 14.96
CA PHE A 329 4.55 -14.00 15.04
C PHE A 329 4.42 -14.69 13.67
N LEU A 330 4.19 -13.93 12.59
CA LEU A 330 4.14 -14.46 11.23
C LEU A 330 5.48 -15.08 10.81
N ALA A 331 6.59 -14.42 11.14
CA ALA A 331 7.93 -14.92 10.88
C ALA A 331 8.18 -16.26 11.58
N LEU A 332 7.86 -16.35 12.87
CA LEU A 332 7.96 -17.60 13.64
C LEU A 332 7.10 -18.70 13.02
N THR A 333 5.88 -18.36 12.61
CA THR A 333 4.96 -19.30 11.95
C THR A 333 5.55 -19.83 10.65
N ALA A 334 6.18 -18.95 9.81
CA ALA A 334 6.82 -19.35 8.57
C ALA A 334 8.02 -20.27 8.80
N VAL A 335 8.84 -19.98 9.83
CA VAL A 335 9.98 -20.84 10.22
C VAL A 335 9.49 -22.21 10.69
N ILE A 336 8.46 -22.24 11.56
CA ILE A 336 7.85 -23.49 12.03
C ILE A 336 7.32 -24.28 10.83
N GLN A 337 6.68 -23.64 9.88
CA GLN A 337 6.15 -24.28 8.68
C GLN A 337 7.26 -24.92 7.84
N GLY A 338 8.41 -24.24 7.66
CA GLY A 338 9.59 -24.83 7.01
C GLY A 338 10.11 -26.05 7.74
N CYS A 339 10.21 -26.00 9.09
CA CYS A 339 10.59 -27.16 9.90
C CYS A 339 9.60 -28.33 9.74
N LEU A 340 8.31 -28.04 9.73
CA LEU A 340 7.26 -29.06 9.55
C LEU A 340 7.32 -29.72 8.18
N ALA A 341 7.65 -28.97 7.11
CA ALA A 341 7.88 -29.54 5.79
C ALA A 341 9.02 -30.55 5.79
N ALA A 342 10.13 -30.25 6.50
CA ALA A 342 11.24 -31.19 6.65
C ALA A 342 10.86 -32.41 7.50
N ILE A 343 10.14 -32.22 8.62
CA ILE A 343 9.63 -33.33 9.46
C ILE A 343 8.70 -34.23 8.64
N TYR A 344 7.81 -33.62 7.84
CA TYR A 344 6.93 -34.34 6.94
C TYR A 344 7.72 -35.19 5.92
N ALA A 345 8.69 -34.58 5.25
CA ALA A 345 9.53 -35.24 4.25
C ALA A 345 10.35 -36.42 4.82
N LEU A 346 10.80 -36.30 6.06
CA LEU A 346 11.60 -37.31 6.75
C LEU A 346 10.77 -38.30 7.57
N SER A 347 9.44 -38.19 7.55
CA SER A 347 8.56 -39.04 8.34
C SER A 347 8.73 -40.53 8.03
N PRO A 348 8.88 -41.37 9.07
CA PRO A 348 9.06 -42.81 8.92
C PRO A 348 7.71 -43.54 8.70
N ASN A 349 6.59 -42.92 9.05
CA ASN A 349 5.25 -43.50 8.93
C ASN A 349 4.20 -42.46 8.65
N LEU A 350 3.03 -42.94 8.16
CA LEU A 350 1.93 -42.07 7.76
C LEU A 350 1.34 -41.24 8.91
N GLY A 351 1.39 -41.75 10.15
CA GLY A 351 0.87 -41.02 11.32
C GLY A 351 1.68 -39.75 11.63
N ILE A 352 3.01 -39.83 11.59
CA ILE A 352 3.88 -38.66 11.75
C ILE A 352 3.74 -37.71 10.56
N ALA A 353 3.65 -38.24 9.34
CA ALA A 353 3.38 -37.43 8.16
C ALA A 353 2.06 -36.67 8.29
N PHE A 354 0.98 -37.31 8.73
CA PHE A 354 -0.30 -36.66 8.95
C PHE A 354 -0.23 -35.56 10.00
N ALA A 355 0.42 -35.82 11.13
CA ALA A 355 0.56 -34.84 12.21
C ALA A 355 1.37 -33.61 11.76
N ALA A 356 2.46 -33.83 11.00
CA ALA A 356 3.28 -32.77 10.45
C ALA A 356 2.51 -31.94 9.39
N ALA A 357 1.82 -32.60 8.47
CA ALA A 357 0.98 -31.95 7.46
C ALA A 357 -0.18 -31.16 8.09
N ALA A 358 -0.84 -31.73 9.12
CA ALA A 358 -1.90 -31.06 9.86
C ALA A 358 -1.43 -29.74 10.48
N THR A 359 -0.27 -29.79 11.15
CA THR A 359 0.31 -28.59 11.77
C THR A 359 0.82 -27.60 10.71
N PHE A 360 1.37 -28.07 9.59
CA PHE A 360 1.80 -27.26 8.45
C PHE A 360 0.62 -26.45 7.88
N ILE A 361 -0.53 -27.08 7.64
CA ILE A 361 -1.73 -26.43 7.12
C ILE A 361 -2.28 -25.40 8.12
N ILE A 362 -2.27 -25.72 9.43
CA ILE A 362 -2.67 -24.77 10.48
C ILE A 362 -1.76 -23.53 10.43
N CYS A 363 -0.45 -23.71 10.34
CA CYS A 363 0.50 -22.61 10.23
C CYS A 363 0.30 -21.79 8.93
N GLY A 364 0.12 -22.44 7.79
CA GLY A 364 -0.14 -21.79 6.51
C GLY A 364 -1.38 -20.90 6.54
N ALA A 365 -2.45 -21.36 7.17
CA ALA A 365 -3.68 -20.60 7.32
C ALA A 365 -3.56 -19.36 8.22
N ILE A 366 -2.53 -19.25 9.06
CA ILE A 366 -2.24 -18.04 9.85
C ILE A 366 -1.60 -16.96 9.00
N LEU A 367 -0.73 -17.33 8.05
CA LEU A 367 0.12 -16.39 7.31
C LEU A 367 -0.67 -15.44 6.41
N GLY A 368 -1.61 -15.94 5.63
CA GLY A 368 -2.36 -15.15 4.65
C GLY A 368 -3.08 -13.94 5.25
N PRO A 369 -4.02 -14.14 6.19
CA PRO A 369 -4.74 -13.05 6.85
C PRO A 369 -3.80 -12.08 7.58
N GLY A 370 -2.73 -12.60 8.17
CA GLY A 370 -1.72 -11.79 8.86
C GLY A 370 -0.98 -10.85 7.91
N ILE A 371 -0.52 -11.36 6.77
CA ILE A 371 0.13 -10.55 5.73
C ILE A 371 -0.85 -9.53 5.16
N PHE A 372 -2.11 -9.90 4.85
CA PHE A 372 -3.11 -8.97 4.35
C PHE A 372 -3.44 -7.86 5.35
N ALA A 373 -3.49 -8.17 6.64
CA ALA A 373 -3.68 -7.16 7.68
C ALA A 373 -2.50 -6.16 7.70
N VAL A 374 -1.26 -6.64 7.67
CA VAL A 374 -0.07 -5.79 7.62
C VAL A 374 -0.03 -4.94 6.34
N LEU A 375 -0.25 -5.55 5.18
CA LEU A 375 -0.32 -4.82 3.90
C LEU A 375 -1.39 -3.73 3.95
N SER A 376 -2.57 -4.03 4.51
CA SER A 376 -3.67 -3.06 4.60
C SER A 376 -3.38 -1.87 5.51
N MET A 377 -2.53 -2.04 6.52
CA MET A 377 -2.14 -0.96 7.44
C MET A 377 -1.01 -0.09 6.89
N ALA A 378 -0.03 -0.72 6.22
CA ALA A 378 1.12 -0.04 5.64
C ALA A 378 0.83 0.56 4.24
N ALA A 379 -0.21 0.09 3.54
CA ALA A 379 -0.55 0.60 2.21
C ALA A 379 -1.29 1.93 2.29
N PRO A 380 -0.88 2.95 1.50
CA PRO A 380 -1.64 4.18 1.35
C PRO A 380 -3.07 3.87 0.87
N PRO A 381 -4.13 4.41 1.51
CA PRO A 381 -5.52 4.06 1.18
C PRO A 381 -5.88 4.25 -0.29
N ARG A 382 -5.35 5.29 -0.93
CA ARG A 382 -5.58 5.62 -2.35
C ARG A 382 -4.93 4.66 -3.35
N ALA A 383 -3.92 3.86 -2.92
CA ALA A 383 -3.19 2.89 -3.76
C ALA A 383 -3.32 1.44 -3.23
N ARG A 384 -4.26 1.18 -2.34
CA ARG A 384 -4.34 -0.08 -1.57
C ARG A 384 -4.57 -1.29 -2.45
N SER A 385 -5.50 -1.21 -3.42
CA SER A 385 -5.76 -2.31 -4.34
C SER A 385 -4.52 -2.65 -5.16
N MET A 386 -3.78 -1.63 -5.58
CA MET A 386 -2.51 -1.80 -6.30
C MET A 386 -1.45 -2.49 -5.42
N VAL A 387 -1.31 -2.10 -4.14
CA VAL A 387 -0.33 -2.72 -3.21
C VAL A 387 -0.62 -4.21 -3.02
N PHE A 388 -1.90 -4.60 -2.87
CA PHE A 388 -2.28 -6.01 -2.81
C PHE A 388 -1.90 -6.78 -4.08
N SER A 389 -2.13 -6.18 -5.24
CA SER A 389 -1.78 -6.81 -6.53
C SER A 389 -0.28 -6.89 -6.78
N ILE A 390 0.48 -5.86 -6.38
CA ILE A 390 1.95 -5.90 -6.42
C ILE A 390 2.46 -7.02 -5.52
N SER A 391 1.92 -7.19 -4.31
CA SER A 391 2.33 -8.26 -3.42
C SER A 391 2.08 -9.65 -4.02
N ALA A 392 0.95 -9.84 -4.72
CA ALA A 392 0.65 -11.08 -5.41
C ALA A 392 1.60 -11.32 -6.62
N LEU A 393 2.00 -10.27 -7.33
CA LEU A 393 2.97 -10.37 -8.42
C LEU A 393 4.34 -10.86 -7.94
N TRP A 394 4.75 -10.50 -6.72
CA TRP A 394 6.01 -10.98 -6.11
C TRP A 394 5.99 -12.47 -5.71
N ILE A 395 4.87 -13.16 -5.87
CA ILE A 395 4.79 -14.63 -5.79
C ILE A 395 5.48 -15.29 -7.00
N LEU A 396 5.44 -14.65 -8.19
CA LEU A 396 5.95 -15.22 -9.44
C LEU A 396 7.41 -15.70 -9.39
N PRO A 397 8.38 -14.94 -8.85
CA PRO A 397 9.76 -15.42 -8.76
C PRO A 397 9.87 -16.73 -7.97
N GLY A 398 9.04 -16.92 -6.95
CA GLY A 398 8.95 -18.17 -6.19
C GLY A 398 8.41 -19.33 -7.05
N LEU A 399 7.36 -19.10 -7.83
CA LEU A 399 6.84 -20.12 -8.74
C LEU A 399 7.86 -20.52 -9.80
N LEU A 400 8.66 -19.58 -10.30
CA LEU A 400 9.75 -19.87 -11.24
C LEU A 400 10.89 -20.69 -10.61
N ALA A 401 11.03 -20.70 -9.28
CA ALA A 401 11.98 -21.53 -8.57
C ALA A 401 11.50 -22.99 -8.35
N LEU A 402 10.22 -23.28 -8.51
CA LEU A 402 9.68 -24.64 -8.32
C LEU A 402 10.31 -25.71 -9.23
N PRO A 403 10.63 -25.46 -10.52
CA PRO A 403 11.35 -26.43 -11.34
C PRO A 403 12.69 -26.84 -10.76
N PHE A 404 13.39 -25.95 -10.07
CA PHE A 404 14.65 -26.28 -9.37
C PHE A 404 14.40 -27.24 -8.20
N VAL A 405 13.32 -27.02 -7.45
CA VAL A 405 12.89 -27.95 -6.39
C VAL A 405 12.53 -29.32 -6.97
N GLY A 406 11.84 -29.33 -8.11
CA GLY A 406 11.55 -30.56 -8.87
C GLY A 406 12.82 -31.27 -9.32
N TRP A 407 13.79 -30.54 -9.86
CA TRP A 407 15.10 -31.09 -10.26
C TRP A 407 15.83 -31.76 -9.08
N ILE A 408 15.77 -31.16 -7.88
CA ILE A 408 16.32 -31.79 -6.65
C ILE A 408 15.56 -33.10 -6.37
N ALA A 409 14.23 -33.09 -6.46
CA ALA A 409 13.42 -34.28 -6.24
C ALA A 409 13.74 -35.40 -7.23
N ASP A 410 13.94 -35.08 -8.51
CA ASP A 410 14.26 -36.05 -9.56
C ASP A 410 15.66 -36.68 -9.39
N ASN A 411 16.66 -35.87 -8.98
CA ASN A 411 18.05 -36.36 -8.90
C ASN A 411 18.39 -36.99 -7.54
N TRP A 412 17.76 -36.52 -6.44
CA TRP A 412 18.09 -36.96 -5.07
C TRP A 412 16.92 -37.61 -4.34
N GLY A 413 15.74 -37.66 -4.97
CA GLY A 413 14.51 -38.20 -4.41
C GLY A 413 13.60 -37.15 -3.80
N ILE A 414 12.30 -37.43 -3.79
CA ILE A 414 11.24 -36.53 -3.39
C ILE A 414 11.39 -35.98 -1.96
N ARG A 415 11.96 -36.78 -1.05
CA ARG A 415 12.27 -36.37 0.34
C ARG A 415 13.17 -35.15 0.38
N TYR A 416 14.23 -35.13 -0.43
CA TYR A 416 15.20 -34.01 -0.48
C TYR A 416 14.58 -32.79 -1.14
N GLY A 417 13.75 -32.97 -2.20
CA GLY A 417 12.99 -31.88 -2.79
C GLY A 417 12.10 -31.18 -1.75
N MET A 418 11.47 -31.93 -0.87
CA MET A 418 10.64 -31.34 0.20
C MET A 418 11.46 -30.75 1.35
N VAL A 419 12.60 -31.35 1.73
CA VAL A 419 13.49 -30.83 2.79
C VAL A 419 14.04 -29.44 2.45
N VAL A 420 14.25 -29.13 1.16
CA VAL A 420 14.68 -27.80 0.71
C VAL A 420 13.69 -26.69 1.09
N MET A 421 12.43 -27.02 1.39
CA MET A 421 11.44 -26.05 1.89
C MET A 421 11.87 -25.46 3.26
N LEU A 422 12.65 -26.18 4.06
CA LEU A 422 13.12 -25.69 5.35
C LEU A 422 13.99 -24.41 5.23
N PRO A 423 15.12 -24.40 4.52
CA PRO A 423 15.92 -23.18 4.39
C PRO A 423 15.14 -22.05 3.70
N ILE A 424 14.29 -22.37 2.72
CA ILE A 424 13.46 -21.40 2.02
C ILE A 424 12.45 -20.75 2.98
N GLY A 425 11.73 -21.54 3.77
CA GLY A 425 10.80 -21.04 4.78
C GLY A 425 11.48 -20.21 5.87
N VAL A 426 12.69 -20.61 6.31
CA VAL A 426 13.50 -19.85 7.28
C VAL A 426 13.91 -18.49 6.70
N ILE A 427 14.41 -18.44 5.47
CA ILE A 427 14.79 -17.18 4.80
C ILE A 427 13.56 -16.25 4.70
N GLY A 428 12.43 -16.77 4.22
CA GLY A 428 11.17 -16.00 4.14
C GLY A 428 10.76 -15.46 5.51
N GLY A 429 10.80 -16.27 6.55
CA GLY A 429 10.51 -15.87 7.92
C GLY A 429 11.45 -14.79 8.45
N LEU A 430 12.76 -14.91 8.23
CA LEU A 430 13.75 -13.90 8.63
C LEU A 430 13.49 -12.55 7.93
N ILE A 431 13.19 -12.57 6.64
CA ILE A 431 12.84 -11.35 5.88
C ILE A 431 11.57 -10.69 6.48
N VAL A 432 10.53 -11.47 6.77
CA VAL A 432 9.31 -10.95 7.42
C VAL A 432 9.64 -10.37 8.80
N SER A 433 10.46 -11.05 9.61
CA SER A 433 10.88 -10.59 10.94
C SER A 433 11.59 -9.25 10.88
N SER A 434 12.44 -9.05 9.86
CA SER A 434 13.20 -7.81 9.67
C SER A 434 12.34 -6.57 9.42
N ALA A 435 11.08 -6.75 9.00
CA ALA A 435 10.10 -5.68 8.85
C ALA A 435 9.50 -5.22 10.19
N GLY A 436 9.62 -6.03 11.25
CA GLY A 436 9.01 -5.77 12.56
C GLY A 436 9.37 -4.44 13.21
N PRO A 437 10.64 -4.02 13.26
CA PRO A 437 11.03 -2.71 13.82
C PRO A 437 10.51 -1.51 13.02
N LEU A 438 10.27 -1.67 11.73
CA LEU A 438 9.95 -0.58 10.81
C LEU A 438 8.44 -0.28 10.75
N ILE A 439 7.58 -1.27 11.02
CA ILE A 439 6.14 -1.17 10.73
C ILE A 439 5.44 -0.04 11.49
N ALA A 440 5.83 0.24 12.73
CA ALA A 440 5.17 1.27 13.53
C ALA A 440 5.41 2.67 12.95
N GLY A 441 6.64 2.94 12.48
CA GLY A 441 6.98 4.18 11.78
C GLY A 441 6.23 4.30 10.46
N ASP A 442 6.34 3.31 9.57
CA ASP A 442 5.70 3.32 8.26
C ASP A 442 4.17 3.49 8.35
N ILE A 443 3.51 2.85 9.35
CA ILE A 443 2.07 3.02 9.58
C ILE A 443 1.77 4.46 10.01
N LYS A 444 2.53 5.01 10.96
CA LYS A 444 2.35 6.37 11.45
C LYS A 444 2.45 7.36 10.29
N ASP A 445 3.51 7.24 9.47
CA ASP A 445 3.76 8.13 8.34
C ASP A 445 2.65 8.07 7.27
N VAL A 446 2.21 6.88 6.90
CA VAL A 446 1.11 6.69 5.92
C VAL A 446 -0.21 7.30 6.44
N TRP A 447 -0.53 7.10 7.71
CA TRP A 447 -1.78 7.59 8.29
C TRP A 447 -1.78 9.09 8.50
N GLN A 448 -0.66 9.67 8.95
CA GLN A 448 -0.48 11.12 9.10
C GLN A 448 -0.54 11.84 7.75
N THR A 449 0.15 11.31 6.74
CA THR A 449 0.07 11.84 5.37
C THR A 449 -1.38 11.82 4.85
N THR A 450 -2.11 10.73 5.11
CA THR A 450 -3.51 10.62 4.70
C THR A 450 -4.40 11.65 5.40
N ALA A 451 -4.18 11.89 6.71
CA ALA A 451 -4.91 12.89 7.47
C ALA A 451 -4.59 14.32 7.03
N ALA A 452 -3.30 14.63 6.85
CA ALA A 452 -2.83 15.95 6.41
C ALA A 452 -3.41 16.33 5.03
N ARG A 453 -3.44 15.39 4.10
CA ARG A 453 -4.04 15.63 2.77
C ARG A 453 -5.54 15.90 2.85
N SER A 454 -6.25 15.17 3.69
CA SER A 454 -7.68 15.39 3.90
C SER A 454 -7.96 16.76 4.53
N GLU A 455 -7.09 17.23 5.41
CA GLU A 455 -7.17 18.57 6.02
C GLU A 455 -7.05 19.68 4.96
N VAL A 456 -6.08 19.58 4.03
CA VAL A 456 -5.95 20.54 2.92
C VAL A 456 -7.16 20.54 2.01
N LEU A 457 -7.69 19.35 1.69
CA LEU A 457 -8.89 19.25 0.85
C LEU A 457 -10.13 19.88 1.52
N LEU A 458 -10.28 19.69 2.84
CA LEU A 458 -11.34 20.29 3.62
C LEU A 458 -11.21 21.82 3.67
N ALA A 459 -10.03 22.33 3.97
CA ALA A 459 -9.74 23.76 4.02
C ALA A 459 -10.10 24.45 2.70
N ARG A 460 -9.84 23.80 1.55
CA ARG A 460 -10.25 24.33 0.25
C ARG A 460 -11.76 24.39 0.04
N GLN A 461 -12.50 23.40 0.54
CA GLN A 461 -13.96 23.39 0.43
C GLN A 461 -14.61 24.46 1.31
N SER A 462 -13.99 24.78 2.45
CA SER A 462 -14.45 25.86 3.35
C SER A 462 -14.00 27.27 2.93
N GLY A 463 -13.23 27.39 1.84
CA GLY A 463 -12.71 28.67 1.35
C GLY A 463 -11.36 29.08 1.96
N ASP A 464 -10.84 28.29 2.87
CA ASP A 464 -9.53 28.46 3.51
C ASP A 464 -8.46 27.76 2.65
N ARG A 465 -7.75 28.53 1.82
CA ARG A 465 -6.87 27.98 0.77
C ARG A 465 -5.45 27.82 1.28
N LYS A 466 -5.16 26.73 1.98
CA LYS A 466 -3.79 26.37 2.33
C LYS A 466 -3.03 25.87 1.10
N LEU A 467 -2.00 26.60 0.68
CA LEU A 467 -1.11 26.19 -0.41
C LEU A 467 -0.11 25.15 0.05
N LEU A 468 0.52 25.36 1.22
CA LEU A 468 1.52 24.47 1.79
C LEU A 468 1.08 23.99 3.16
N LEU A 469 1.27 22.69 3.43
CA LEU A 469 1.07 22.07 4.73
C LEU A 469 2.20 21.09 5.01
N CYS A 470 2.95 21.32 6.07
CA CYS A 470 3.91 20.37 6.66
C CYS A 470 3.32 19.84 7.96
N ARG A 471 3.42 18.52 8.20
CA ARG A 471 2.95 17.88 9.44
C ARG A 471 3.98 16.88 9.93
N ASP A 472 4.29 16.96 11.23
CA ASP A 472 5.25 16.10 11.95
C ASP A 472 6.59 15.94 11.19
N LEU A 473 7.09 17.00 10.55
CA LEU A 473 8.24 16.93 9.66
C LEU A 473 9.53 16.72 10.47
N GLN A 474 10.23 15.63 10.20
CA GLN A 474 11.53 15.28 10.77
C GLN A 474 12.58 15.23 9.66
N VAL A 475 13.69 15.92 9.86
CA VAL A 475 14.78 16.00 8.87
C VAL A 475 16.12 15.91 9.60
N GLY A 476 17.02 15.09 9.06
CA GLY A 476 18.37 14.92 9.54
C GLY A 476 19.43 15.01 8.42
N TYR A 477 20.68 15.10 8.84
CA TYR A 477 21.87 14.99 7.99
C TYR A 477 22.73 13.87 8.53
N GLY A 478 22.69 12.69 7.91
CA GLY A 478 23.28 11.47 8.44
C GLY A 478 22.62 11.09 9.78
N ASP A 479 23.41 10.93 10.84
CA ASP A 479 22.89 10.56 12.16
C ASP A 479 22.43 11.76 13.01
N VAL A 480 22.49 12.98 12.46
CA VAL A 480 22.15 14.20 13.22
C VAL A 480 20.78 14.71 12.80
N GLN A 481 19.79 14.57 13.67
CA GLN A 481 18.46 15.15 13.47
C GLN A 481 18.50 16.66 13.70
N VAL A 482 17.87 17.42 12.79
CA VAL A 482 17.82 18.91 12.81
C VAL A 482 16.42 19.41 13.00
N LEU A 483 15.40 18.80 12.36
CA LEU A 483 14.00 19.15 12.56
C LEU A 483 13.29 18.05 13.34
N PHE A 484 12.46 18.47 14.31
CA PHE A 484 11.77 17.60 15.26
C PHE A 484 10.27 17.92 15.24
N ASP A 485 9.45 17.07 14.61
CA ASP A 485 7.99 17.16 14.56
C ASP A 485 7.48 18.57 14.18
N VAL A 486 7.98 19.11 13.05
CA VAL A 486 7.66 20.48 12.63
C VAL A 486 6.31 20.50 11.92
N ASP A 487 5.37 21.26 12.48
CA ASP A 487 4.11 21.65 11.85
C ASP A 487 4.22 23.07 11.31
N PHE A 488 4.00 23.23 9.99
CA PHE A 488 4.10 24.52 9.31
C PHE A 488 3.07 24.62 8.20
N GLU A 489 2.35 25.72 8.12
CA GLU A 489 1.32 25.91 7.11
C GLU A 489 1.33 27.31 6.52
N VAL A 490 0.98 27.40 5.23
CA VAL A 490 0.97 28.67 4.50
C VAL A 490 -0.31 28.77 3.66
N GLU A 491 -1.06 29.84 3.86
CA GLU A 491 -2.24 30.15 3.05
C GLU A 491 -1.84 30.64 1.65
N GLU A 492 -2.69 30.36 0.65
CA GLU A 492 -2.46 30.76 -0.73
C GLU A 492 -2.52 32.29 -0.85
N GLY A 493 -1.48 32.89 -1.43
CA GLY A 493 -1.37 34.34 -1.61
C GLY A 493 -0.93 35.11 -0.36
N ALA A 494 -0.56 34.42 0.75
CA ALA A 494 -0.06 35.07 1.94
C ALA A 494 1.47 35.21 1.96
N ILE A 495 1.98 36.18 2.74
CA ILE A 495 3.38 36.25 3.14
C ILE A 495 3.50 35.72 4.56
N VAL A 496 4.29 34.67 4.75
CA VAL A 496 4.55 34.06 6.06
C VAL A 496 6.02 34.24 6.44
N ALA A 497 6.27 34.77 7.62
CA ALA A 497 7.62 34.89 8.15
C ALA A 497 8.03 33.66 8.94
N LEU A 498 9.24 33.15 8.71
CA LEU A 498 9.89 32.14 9.53
C LEU A 498 11.07 32.76 10.27
N LEU A 499 10.88 32.97 11.54
CA LEU A 499 11.82 33.63 12.45
C LEU A 499 12.57 32.63 13.32
N GLY A 500 13.72 33.00 13.83
CA GLY A 500 14.49 32.19 14.78
C GLY A 500 15.98 32.46 14.70
N THR A 501 16.70 31.98 15.69
CA THR A 501 18.17 32.16 15.80
C THR A 501 18.91 31.38 14.69
N ASN A 502 20.18 31.73 14.49
CA ASN A 502 21.04 30.94 13.57
C ASN A 502 21.18 29.50 14.09
N GLY A 503 21.11 28.54 13.19
CA GLY A 503 21.10 27.12 13.55
C GLY A 503 19.76 26.61 14.08
N ALA A 504 18.67 27.39 14.08
CA ALA A 504 17.35 26.93 14.50
C ALA A 504 16.69 25.88 13.59
N GLY A 505 17.20 25.69 12.35
CA GLY A 505 16.66 24.74 11.38
C GLY A 505 15.87 25.38 10.22
N LYS A 506 15.79 26.72 10.14
CA LYS A 506 15.01 27.46 9.13
C LYS A 506 15.34 27.05 7.69
N SER A 507 16.61 27.16 7.30
CA SER A 507 17.06 26.77 5.94
C SER A 507 16.91 25.25 5.67
N THR A 508 16.95 24.42 6.71
CA THR A 508 16.67 22.99 6.60
C THR A 508 15.20 22.74 6.26
N LEU A 509 14.27 23.50 6.86
CA LEU A 509 12.86 23.43 6.52
C LEU A 509 12.62 23.80 5.05
N LEU A 510 13.22 24.91 4.56
CA LEU A 510 13.10 25.30 3.16
C LEU A 510 13.68 24.24 2.22
N LYS A 511 14.83 23.65 2.57
CA LYS A 511 15.46 22.58 1.78
C LYS A 511 14.62 21.31 1.76
N ALA A 512 13.90 21.00 2.85
CA ALA A 512 12.99 19.87 2.90
C ALA A 512 11.74 20.12 2.03
N ILE A 513 11.18 21.33 2.05
CA ILE A 513 10.04 21.71 1.19
C ILE A 513 10.43 21.69 -0.29
N SER A 514 11.65 22.11 -0.64
CA SER A 514 12.15 22.08 -2.02
C SER A 514 12.71 20.72 -2.46
N GLY A 515 12.75 19.72 -1.56
CA GLY A 515 13.26 18.37 -1.85
C GLY A 515 14.78 18.27 -2.00
N ILE A 516 15.53 19.35 -1.67
CA ILE A 516 17.00 19.33 -1.66
C ILE A 516 17.53 18.42 -0.54
N VAL A 517 16.81 18.37 0.58
CA VAL A 517 17.06 17.43 1.67
C VAL A 517 15.80 16.59 1.84
N GLU A 518 15.95 15.28 1.86
CA GLU A 518 14.82 14.37 2.02
C GLU A 518 14.37 14.34 3.48
N ALA A 519 13.07 14.44 3.71
CA ALA A 519 12.50 14.27 5.04
C ALA A 519 12.58 12.80 5.46
N GLU A 520 12.96 12.54 6.70
CA GLU A 520 12.99 11.18 7.24
C GLU A 520 11.58 10.71 7.60
N ARG A 521 10.75 11.65 8.12
CA ARG A 521 9.36 11.40 8.51
C ARG A 521 8.50 12.64 8.34
N GLY A 522 7.19 12.43 8.37
CA GLY A 522 6.19 13.48 8.26
C GLY A 522 5.68 13.64 6.82
N ALA A 523 4.95 14.71 6.58
CA ALA A 523 4.33 14.98 5.28
C ALA A 523 4.50 16.43 4.86
N VAL A 524 4.85 16.66 3.60
CA VAL A 524 4.82 17.96 2.93
C VAL A 524 3.78 17.90 1.82
N ILE A 525 2.71 18.69 1.95
CA ILE A 525 1.61 18.75 1.00
C ILE A 525 1.60 20.13 0.34
N LEU A 526 1.80 20.17 -0.96
CA LEU A 526 1.72 21.38 -1.78
C LEU A 526 0.48 21.31 -2.66
N ASP A 527 -0.43 22.26 -2.55
CA ASP A 527 -1.64 22.29 -3.37
C ASP A 527 -2.44 20.97 -3.36
N GLY A 528 -2.51 20.30 -2.19
CA GLY A 528 -3.16 18.98 -2.02
C GLY A 528 -2.36 17.81 -2.60
N ARG A 529 -1.16 18.03 -3.13
CA ARG A 529 -0.24 16.98 -3.59
C ARG A 529 0.85 16.73 -2.58
N GLU A 530 1.10 15.48 -2.28
CA GLU A 530 2.23 15.09 -1.46
C GLU A 530 3.54 15.24 -2.25
N ILE A 531 4.45 16.04 -1.71
CA ILE A 531 5.78 16.27 -2.30
C ILE A 531 6.92 15.84 -1.38
N THR A 532 6.63 15.19 -0.25
CA THR A 532 7.59 14.82 0.80
C THR A 532 8.86 14.15 0.26
N HIS A 533 8.69 13.26 -0.70
CA HIS A 533 9.79 12.52 -1.32
C HIS A 533 9.88 12.74 -2.82
N ALA A 534 9.29 13.82 -3.32
CA ALA A 534 9.40 14.17 -4.73
C ALA A 534 10.81 14.73 -5.03
N PRO A 535 11.38 14.44 -6.19
CA PRO A 535 12.67 15.02 -6.56
C PRO A 535 12.55 16.54 -6.78
N PRO A 536 13.63 17.34 -6.51
CA PRO A 536 13.58 18.79 -6.60
C PRO A 536 13.07 19.34 -7.93
N ASN A 537 13.39 18.71 -9.03
CA ASN A 537 12.93 19.12 -10.36
C ASN A 537 11.41 18.94 -10.55
N GLU A 538 10.80 17.95 -9.91
CA GLU A 538 9.35 17.75 -9.91
C GLU A 538 8.66 18.80 -9.02
N ILE A 539 9.23 19.08 -7.85
CA ILE A 539 8.74 20.12 -6.93
C ILE A 539 8.80 21.50 -7.59
N ALA A 540 9.92 21.83 -8.24
CA ALA A 540 10.06 23.07 -9.00
C ALA A 540 9.06 23.16 -10.17
N ALA A 541 8.77 22.05 -10.86
CA ALA A 541 7.75 22.01 -11.91
C ALA A 541 6.31 22.22 -11.38
N HIS A 542 6.08 22.01 -10.07
CA HIS A 542 4.82 22.33 -9.40
C HIS A 542 4.75 23.79 -8.93
N GLY A 543 5.75 24.62 -9.27
CA GLY A 543 5.75 26.04 -9.00
C GLY A 543 6.39 26.43 -7.66
N VAL A 544 7.28 25.63 -7.11
CA VAL A 544 8.10 26.01 -5.95
C VAL A 544 9.43 26.58 -6.44
N SER A 545 9.75 27.79 -6.00
CA SER A 545 11.03 28.45 -6.27
C SER A 545 11.68 28.85 -4.93
N GLN A 546 12.98 28.63 -4.82
CA GLN A 546 13.74 28.97 -3.64
C GLN A 546 14.88 29.92 -4.01
N LEU A 547 14.92 31.07 -3.35
CA LEU A 547 16.06 31.96 -3.32
C LEU A 547 16.91 31.62 -2.09
N PRO A 548 18.07 30.98 -2.24
CA PRO A 548 18.91 30.60 -1.12
C PRO A 548 19.57 31.84 -0.48
N GLY A 549 19.86 31.78 0.81
CA GLY A 549 20.62 32.79 1.50
C GLY A 549 22.04 32.96 0.96
N GLY A 550 22.52 34.18 0.89
CA GLY A 550 23.81 34.51 0.32
C GLY A 550 23.76 34.74 -1.19
N ILE A 551 24.66 34.12 -1.96
CA ILE A 551 24.76 34.35 -3.43
C ILE A 551 23.82 33.40 -4.15
N GLY A 552 22.61 33.87 -4.49
CA GLY A 552 21.59 33.11 -5.25
C GLY A 552 21.79 33.14 -6.79
N VAL A 553 22.96 33.52 -7.29
CA VAL A 553 23.29 33.67 -8.70
C VAL A 553 24.53 32.88 -9.07
N PHE A 554 24.75 32.69 -10.37
CA PHE A 554 25.97 32.08 -10.90
C PHE A 554 27.01 33.17 -11.21
N PRO A 555 28.03 33.42 -10.36
CA PRO A 555 28.90 34.58 -10.44
C PRO A 555 29.74 34.64 -11.72
N SER A 556 30.07 33.48 -12.28
CA SER A 556 30.86 33.35 -13.52
C SER A 556 30.08 33.64 -14.80
N LEU A 557 28.75 33.60 -14.73
CA LEU A 557 27.85 33.88 -15.85
C LEU A 557 27.48 35.35 -15.87
N THR A 558 27.14 35.88 -17.06
CA THR A 558 26.57 37.21 -17.19
C THR A 558 25.15 37.29 -16.62
N VAL A 559 24.66 38.49 -16.32
CA VAL A 559 23.28 38.74 -15.91
C VAL A 559 22.29 38.09 -16.89
N GLY A 560 22.49 38.29 -18.20
CA GLY A 560 21.64 37.73 -19.23
C GLY A 560 21.67 36.19 -19.26
N GLU A 561 22.81 35.56 -19.00
CA GLU A 561 22.96 34.11 -18.93
C GLU A 561 22.32 33.53 -17.66
N ASN A 562 22.43 34.21 -16.51
CA ASN A 562 21.73 33.87 -15.29
C ASN A 562 20.21 33.85 -15.53
N LEU A 563 19.65 34.93 -16.11
CA LEU A 563 18.22 34.98 -16.42
C LEU A 563 17.80 33.90 -17.41
N ARG A 564 18.64 33.59 -18.40
CA ARG A 564 18.36 32.51 -19.37
C ARG A 564 18.36 31.13 -18.70
N SER A 565 19.28 30.89 -17.76
CA SER A 565 19.34 29.63 -17.01
C SER A 565 18.07 29.37 -16.17
N ALA A 566 17.47 30.43 -15.62
CA ALA A 566 16.24 30.34 -14.83
C ALA A 566 14.98 30.11 -15.70
N SER A 567 15.02 30.42 -16.98
CA SER A 567 13.85 30.31 -17.86
C SER A 567 13.51 28.89 -18.31
N TRP A 568 14.35 27.87 -18.02
CA TRP A 568 14.18 26.49 -18.49
C TRP A 568 12.88 25.80 -18.04
N LEU A 569 12.31 26.20 -16.91
CA LEU A 569 11.02 25.71 -16.43
C LEU A 569 9.82 26.31 -17.19
N ASN A 570 9.99 27.46 -17.83
CA ASN A 570 8.93 28.18 -18.53
C ASN A 570 8.78 27.72 -20.00
N ARG A 571 8.68 26.41 -20.21
CA ARG A 571 8.65 25.78 -21.56
C ARG A 571 7.40 26.11 -22.38
N ARG A 572 6.35 26.71 -21.80
CA ARG A 572 5.06 27.01 -22.48
C ARG A 572 4.88 28.47 -22.89
N GLY A 573 5.85 29.32 -22.63
CA GLY A 573 5.81 30.74 -22.96
C GLY A 573 7.00 31.16 -23.81
N ASP A 574 6.93 32.40 -24.32
CA ASP A 574 8.10 33.07 -24.96
C ASP A 574 9.09 33.47 -23.87
N PRO A 575 10.32 32.88 -23.85
CA PRO A 575 11.33 33.18 -22.83
C PRO A 575 11.80 34.65 -22.89
N ASP A 576 11.86 35.25 -24.08
CA ASP A 576 12.31 36.62 -24.27
C ASP A 576 11.26 37.61 -23.74
N ALA A 577 9.97 37.40 -24.03
CA ALA A 577 8.90 38.19 -23.48
C ALA A 577 8.78 38.05 -21.93
N ALA A 578 9.13 36.88 -21.37
CA ALA A 578 9.18 36.70 -19.91
C ALA A 578 10.36 37.49 -19.31
N ARG A 579 11.53 37.39 -19.91
CA ARG A 579 12.71 38.17 -19.52
C ARG A 579 12.44 39.68 -19.54
N ASP A 580 11.87 40.17 -20.64
CA ASP A 580 11.63 41.62 -20.82
C ASP A 580 10.64 42.15 -19.77
N ARG A 581 9.60 41.39 -19.39
CA ARG A 581 8.69 41.73 -18.28
C ARG A 581 9.44 41.82 -16.93
N VAL A 582 10.35 40.87 -16.68
CA VAL A 582 11.15 40.90 -15.44
C VAL A 582 12.12 42.07 -15.44
N LEU A 583 12.76 42.39 -16.55
CA LEU A 583 13.66 43.56 -16.66
C LEU A 583 12.94 44.88 -16.50
N GLN A 584 11.67 45.00 -16.88
CA GLN A 584 10.86 46.20 -16.57
C GLN A 584 10.72 46.46 -15.07
N ARG A 585 10.74 45.40 -14.23
CA ARG A 585 10.69 45.51 -12.76
C ARG A 585 12.05 45.75 -12.13
N PHE A 586 13.09 45.29 -12.79
CA PHE A 586 14.47 45.43 -12.33
C PHE A 586 15.28 46.23 -13.36
N PRO A 587 14.96 47.54 -13.57
CA PRO A 587 15.61 48.33 -14.63
C PRO A 587 17.13 48.44 -14.44
N GLN A 588 17.59 48.37 -13.17
CA GLN A 588 19.03 48.37 -12.87
C GLN A 588 19.79 47.16 -13.44
N LEU A 589 19.11 46.06 -13.77
CA LEU A 589 19.68 44.87 -14.37
C LEU A 589 19.67 44.95 -15.91
N ALA A 590 18.74 45.72 -16.49
CA ALA A 590 18.59 45.84 -17.93
C ALA A 590 19.85 46.44 -18.59
N ASP A 591 20.45 47.45 -17.96
CA ASP A 591 21.64 48.10 -18.46
C ASP A 591 22.93 47.28 -18.26
N ARG A 592 22.84 46.14 -17.52
CA ARG A 592 23.97 45.32 -17.10
C ARG A 592 23.90 43.88 -17.60
N LEU A 593 23.10 43.59 -18.62
CA LEU A 593 22.89 42.23 -19.14
C LEU A 593 24.19 41.52 -19.56
N GLY A 594 25.19 42.30 -20.00
CA GLY A 594 26.51 41.79 -20.39
C GLY A 594 27.51 41.64 -19.24
N ASP A 595 27.25 42.25 -18.09
CA ASP A 595 28.16 42.22 -16.94
C ASP A 595 28.12 40.83 -16.27
N ARG A 596 29.25 40.41 -15.69
CA ARG A 596 29.29 39.18 -14.88
C ARG A 596 28.52 39.40 -13.57
N ALA A 597 27.72 38.43 -13.19
CA ALA A 597 26.95 38.50 -11.95
C ALA A 597 27.85 38.64 -10.72
N GLY A 598 29.09 38.14 -10.75
CA GLY A 598 30.07 38.29 -9.69
C GLY A 598 30.58 39.72 -9.49
N ASP A 599 30.47 40.57 -10.54
CA ASP A 599 30.94 41.98 -10.52
C ASP A 599 29.84 42.96 -10.03
N LEU A 600 28.61 42.44 -9.81
CA LEU A 600 27.50 43.21 -9.26
C LEU A 600 27.68 43.45 -7.76
N SER A 601 27.10 44.54 -7.24
CA SER A 601 26.99 44.74 -5.79
C SER A 601 26.10 43.69 -5.13
N GLY A 602 26.26 43.39 -3.83
CA GLY A 602 25.44 42.40 -3.13
C GLY A 602 23.95 42.62 -3.30
N GLY A 603 23.45 43.86 -3.28
CA GLY A 603 22.05 44.19 -3.54
C GLY A 603 21.63 43.90 -4.98
N GLN A 604 22.47 44.17 -5.95
CA GLN A 604 22.20 43.85 -7.35
C GLN A 604 22.21 42.32 -7.60
N GLN A 605 23.05 41.57 -6.89
CA GLN A 605 23.04 40.11 -6.92
C GLN A 605 21.72 39.55 -6.33
N GLN A 606 21.24 40.12 -5.23
CA GLN A 606 19.93 39.75 -4.67
C GLN A 606 18.76 40.09 -5.61
N MET A 607 18.82 41.28 -6.24
CA MET A 607 17.84 41.62 -7.28
C MET A 607 17.87 40.66 -8.46
N LEU A 608 19.06 40.22 -8.91
CA LEU A 608 19.18 39.21 -9.94
C LEU A 608 18.63 37.87 -9.51
N GLY A 609 18.88 37.43 -8.27
CA GLY A 609 18.31 36.22 -7.71
C GLY A 609 16.78 36.25 -7.67
N LEU A 610 16.19 37.36 -7.22
CA LEU A 610 14.74 37.59 -7.27
C LEU A 610 14.21 37.57 -8.70
N ALA A 611 14.88 38.27 -9.63
CA ALA A 611 14.52 38.29 -11.05
C ALA A 611 14.50 36.87 -11.67
N MET A 612 15.50 36.03 -11.32
CA MET A 612 15.55 34.62 -11.72
C MET A 612 14.38 33.83 -11.14
N ALA A 613 14.03 34.03 -9.87
CA ALA A 613 12.89 33.36 -9.24
C ALA A 613 11.56 33.75 -9.91
N PHE A 614 11.40 35.02 -10.29
CA PHE A 614 10.20 35.50 -11.01
C PHE A 614 10.02 34.91 -12.41
N LEU A 615 11.10 34.65 -13.11
CA LEU A 615 11.05 34.03 -14.44
C LEU A 615 10.37 32.68 -14.40
N THR A 616 10.42 31.97 -13.26
CA THR A 616 9.78 30.65 -13.11
C THR A 616 8.27 30.72 -12.89
N ARG A 617 7.70 31.92 -12.64
CA ARG A 617 6.29 32.14 -12.25
C ARG A 617 5.88 31.23 -11.12
N PRO A 618 6.49 31.34 -9.96
CA PRO A 618 6.26 30.40 -8.87
C PRO A 618 4.85 30.59 -8.27
N ARG A 619 4.27 29.51 -7.75
CA ARG A 619 3.12 29.57 -6.85
C ARG A 619 3.56 29.78 -5.40
N LEU A 620 4.73 29.23 -5.05
CA LEU A 620 5.38 29.37 -3.76
C LEU A 620 6.81 29.86 -3.96
N LEU A 621 7.11 31.05 -3.47
CA LEU A 621 8.45 31.61 -3.43
C LEU A 621 8.99 31.52 -2.00
N MET A 622 10.12 30.88 -1.81
CA MET A 622 10.80 30.76 -0.55
C MET A 622 12.08 31.59 -0.59
N ILE A 623 12.21 32.54 0.32
CA ILE A 623 13.33 33.49 0.39
C ILE A 623 14.08 33.27 1.70
N ASP A 624 15.35 32.92 1.63
CA ASP A 624 16.21 32.70 2.80
C ASP A 624 17.14 33.91 2.96
N GLU A 625 16.94 34.67 4.05
CA GLU A 625 17.77 35.81 4.48
C GLU A 625 17.99 36.91 3.40
N LEU A 626 16.89 37.47 2.85
CA LEU A 626 16.92 38.51 1.82
C LEU A 626 17.78 39.71 2.17
N THR A 627 17.75 40.13 3.45
CA THR A 627 18.34 41.38 3.90
C THR A 627 19.75 41.25 4.47
N LEU A 628 20.28 40.00 4.55
CA LEU A 628 21.59 39.75 5.18
C LEU A 628 22.74 40.43 4.43
N GLY A 629 23.48 41.27 5.15
CA GLY A 629 24.67 41.94 4.63
C GLY A 629 24.39 43.10 3.66
N LEU A 630 23.14 43.51 3.51
CA LEU A 630 22.76 44.62 2.64
C LEU A 630 22.67 45.97 3.40
N ALA A 631 22.94 47.05 2.68
CA ALA A 631 22.73 48.40 3.20
C ALA A 631 21.21 48.65 3.39
N PRO A 632 20.78 49.43 4.42
CA PRO A 632 19.37 49.71 4.68
C PRO A 632 18.60 50.27 3.46
N VAL A 633 19.21 51.11 2.67
CA VAL A 633 18.61 51.67 1.43
C VAL A 633 18.25 50.59 0.41
N VAL A 634 19.11 49.57 0.25
CA VAL A 634 18.84 48.44 -0.65
C VAL A 634 17.69 47.58 -0.12
N VAL A 635 17.63 47.39 1.20
CA VAL A 635 16.53 46.67 1.85
C VAL A 635 15.20 47.40 1.59
N GLU A 636 15.16 48.73 1.71
CA GLU A 636 13.97 49.52 1.42
C GLU A 636 13.51 49.43 -0.05
N GLU A 637 14.42 49.19 -0.99
CA GLU A 637 14.08 48.93 -2.39
C GLU A 637 13.55 47.48 -2.66
N LEU A 638 14.02 46.47 -1.90
CA LEU A 638 13.67 45.06 -2.11
C LEU A 638 12.32 44.68 -1.48
N LEU A 639 11.96 45.26 -0.30
CA LEU A 639 10.74 44.90 0.40
C LEU A 639 9.44 45.19 -0.40
N PRO A 640 9.30 46.33 -1.11
CA PRO A 640 8.15 46.55 -1.97
C PRO A 640 8.00 45.49 -3.09
N LEU A 641 9.11 45.03 -3.67
CA LEU A 641 9.08 43.98 -4.71
C LEU A 641 8.50 42.67 -4.20
N VAL A 642 8.78 42.31 -2.95
CA VAL A 642 8.20 41.09 -2.34
C VAL A 642 6.68 41.25 -2.18
N ARG A 643 6.18 42.46 -1.83
CA ARG A 643 4.73 42.74 -1.77
C ARG A 643 4.07 42.66 -3.13
N GLU A 644 4.68 43.26 -4.17
CA GLU A 644 4.17 43.21 -5.52
C GLU A 644 3.97 41.76 -5.99
N VAL A 645 4.89 40.88 -5.64
CA VAL A 645 4.83 39.46 -5.96
C VAL A 645 3.63 38.77 -5.32
N ARG A 646 3.40 39.05 -4.04
CA ARG A 646 2.23 38.57 -3.31
C ARG A 646 0.94 39.09 -3.98
N ASP A 647 0.92 40.36 -4.35
CA ASP A 647 -0.24 41.01 -4.98
C ASP A 647 -0.57 40.38 -6.37
N GLU A 648 0.40 39.75 -7.03
CA GLU A 648 0.18 38.91 -8.22
C GLU A 648 -0.30 37.51 -7.91
N GLY A 649 -0.56 37.17 -6.65
CA GLY A 649 -1.08 35.88 -6.21
C GLY A 649 0.00 34.84 -5.88
N VAL A 650 1.28 35.23 -5.80
CA VAL A 650 2.36 34.35 -5.36
C VAL A 650 2.37 34.25 -3.82
N THR A 651 2.42 33.06 -3.30
CA THR A 651 2.61 32.81 -1.86
C THR A 651 4.09 32.92 -1.51
N VAL A 652 4.42 33.59 -0.42
CA VAL A 652 5.81 33.85 -0.03
C VAL A 652 6.11 33.30 1.37
N ILE A 653 7.20 32.55 1.51
CA ILE A 653 7.84 32.23 2.79
C ILE A 653 9.11 33.07 2.88
N LEU A 654 9.15 33.94 3.89
CA LEU A 654 10.29 34.81 4.13
C LEU A 654 11.01 34.37 5.42
N VAL A 655 12.24 33.90 5.27
CA VAL A 655 13.12 33.60 6.40
C VAL A 655 13.97 34.82 6.67
N GLU A 656 13.88 35.36 7.87
CA GLU A 656 14.64 36.55 8.26
C GLU A 656 15.17 36.47 9.70
N GLN A 657 16.27 37.15 9.95
CA GLN A 657 16.81 37.35 11.30
C GLN A 657 16.25 38.61 11.96
N SER A 658 15.98 39.66 11.15
CA SER A 658 15.36 40.88 11.62
C SER A 658 13.86 40.73 11.81
N VAL A 659 13.44 40.62 13.06
CA VAL A 659 12.03 40.50 13.42
C VAL A 659 11.21 41.66 12.86
N ASN A 660 11.71 42.90 13.02
CA ASN A 660 11.01 44.12 12.55
C ASN A 660 10.76 44.08 11.04
N THR A 661 11.76 43.70 10.25
CA THR A 661 11.64 43.61 8.80
C THR A 661 10.60 42.53 8.41
N ALA A 662 10.68 41.37 9.03
CA ALA A 662 9.77 40.25 8.74
C ALA A 662 8.31 40.60 9.12
N LEU A 663 8.07 41.17 10.29
CA LEU A 663 6.74 41.57 10.77
C LEU A 663 6.11 42.71 9.96
N THR A 664 6.93 43.53 9.28
CA THR A 664 6.41 44.58 8.38
C THR A 664 5.78 44.01 7.10
N LEU A 665 6.24 42.85 6.64
CA LEU A 665 5.80 42.24 5.38
C LEU A 665 4.79 41.12 5.58
N ALA A 666 5.01 40.29 6.60
CA ALA A 666 4.26 39.04 6.78
C ALA A 666 2.94 39.27 7.49
N GLU A 667 1.94 38.46 7.17
CA GLU A 667 0.62 38.41 7.80
C GLU A 667 0.62 37.43 8.98
N THR A 668 1.46 36.39 8.89
CA THR A 668 1.66 35.39 9.96
C THR A 668 3.14 35.14 10.16
N ALA A 669 3.55 34.96 11.41
CA ALA A 669 4.92 34.63 11.74
C ALA A 669 4.99 33.31 12.53
N TYR A 670 6.00 32.53 12.21
CA TYR A 670 6.41 31.33 12.93
C TYR A 670 7.76 31.56 13.59
N PHE A 671 7.91 31.18 14.83
CA PHE A 671 9.18 31.23 15.52
C PHE A 671 9.74 29.83 15.75
N MET A 672 10.92 29.59 15.18
CA MET A 672 11.62 28.31 15.25
C MET A 672 12.82 28.40 16.20
N GLU A 673 12.93 27.39 17.06
CA GLU A 673 14.07 27.22 17.97
C GLU A 673 14.45 25.74 18.07
N LYS A 674 15.73 25.44 17.91
CA LYS A 674 16.28 24.07 18.03
C LYS A 674 15.48 23.00 17.23
N GLY A 675 15.13 23.34 16.01
CA GLY A 675 14.44 22.43 15.09
C GLY A 675 12.95 22.24 15.36
N GLN A 676 12.32 23.08 16.19
CA GLN A 676 10.89 23.01 16.52
C GLN A 676 10.23 24.37 16.35
N ILE A 677 8.96 24.40 15.94
CA ILE A 677 8.12 25.59 16.01
C ILE A 677 7.67 25.78 17.46
N ARG A 678 8.01 26.91 18.07
CA ARG A 678 7.66 27.22 19.46
C ARG A 678 6.33 27.93 19.55
N PHE A 679 6.09 28.87 18.66
CA PHE A 679 4.81 29.56 18.53
C PHE A 679 4.64 30.11 17.12
N HIS A 680 3.41 30.36 16.75
CA HIS A 680 3.02 31.04 15.51
C HIS A 680 1.75 31.85 15.76
N GLY A 681 1.54 32.88 14.96
CA GLY A 681 0.35 33.70 15.03
C GLY A 681 0.39 34.86 14.02
N PRO A 682 -0.71 35.65 13.97
CA PRO A 682 -0.76 36.86 13.17
C PRO A 682 0.27 37.89 13.65
N THR A 683 0.78 38.71 12.74
CA THR A 683 1.81 39.72 13.00
C THR A 683 1.24 41.05 13.51
N ALA A 684 -0.06 41.26 13.33
CA ALA A 684 -0.81 42.44 13.80
C ALA A 684 -1.67 42.13 15.01
#